data_5cd9c9afa61986c6e817c14cbf898ae0
#
_entry.id   5cd9c9afa61986c6e817c14cbf898ae0
#
_cell.length_a   1.000
_cell.length_b   1.000
_cell.length_c   1.000
_cell.angle_alpha   90.00
_cell.angle_beta   90.00
_cell.angle_gamma   90.00
#
_symmetry.space_group_name_H-M   'P 1'
#
loop_
_entity.id
_entity.type
_entity.pdbx_description
1 polymer ?
#
loop_
_entity_poly.entity_id
_entity_poly.type
_entity_poly.pdbx_seq_one_letter_code
_entity_poly.pdbx_strand_id
1 'polypeptide(L)'
;MSSKKPTTDKSQLAGTDTKDRANTNAKLDSLEKFRSDATGQALRTNQGVKVADNQNTLKAGPRGPSLLEDFIMREKITHFDHERIPERIVHARGTGAHGFFQAYENHSALTKAGFLQDPGKKTPVFVRFSTVQGPRGSGDTVRDVRGFAVKFFTDEGNFDLVGNNMPVFFIQDAIKFPDFVHAVKPEPHNEIPTGGSAHDTFWDFVSLVPESAHMVIWAMSDRAIPKSLRSMQGFGVHTFRLINAEGKSRFVKFHWRPTAGTCSLVWDEAQKLAGKDTDYHRRDLWEAIEMGDYPEWELGVQIIEEENEHDFDFDILDPTKLIPEEIVPITPLGKMTLNRNPDNFFAETEQVAFCPGHIVPGIDFSNDPLLQGRLFSYTDTQISRLGGPNFHELPINRPVAPFHNGQRDAQHRTVIDKGRASYEPNSIDGGWPKETPPAAKDGGFESYPERIDANKIRQRSESFSDHFSQARLFFNSMSEHEKEHIIAAYSFELGKVEREFIRARQVNEILANIDLELAKRVAANLGLPAPSKGTVEVRKTSFDHSPALSQANLLPEDIKTRKVAILAANGVDGAAIDAMKKALAAQGAHAKLLGPTSAPVKTADGKALPVDASMEGMPSVIFDAVFVPGGAASIKALSADGVALHYLLEAYKHLKAIALHGDAKQLQDLLKLEADAGLLQGKDVPGLTKPFFAAIGQHRVWAREPKAKAIPA
;
A
#
# COMPACT_ATOMS: atom_id res chain seq x y z
N MET A 1 -52.76 -13.87 23.27
CA MET A 1 -51.70 -12.90 23.53
C MET A 1 -51.19 -12.38 22.22
N SER A 2 -51.45 -11.13 21.91
CA SER A 2 -51.10 -10.48 20.65
C SER A 2 -49.61 -10.21 20.61
N SER A 3 -48.87 -10.88 19.72
CA SER A 3 -47.45 -10.62 19.46
C SER A 3 -47.31 -9.31 18.68
N LYS A 4 -46.89 -8.25 19.34
CA LYS A 4 -46.41 -7.05 18.65
C LYS A 4 -45.18 -7.42 17.81
N LYS A 5 -45.25 -7.26 16.48
CA LYS A 5 -44.05 -7.30 15.61
C LYS A 5 -43.09 -6.21 16.07
N PRO A 6 -41.81 -6.49 16.20
CA PRO A 6 -40.82 -5.46 16.44
C PRO A 6 -40.80 -4.51 15.25
N THR A 7 -41.08 -3.24 15.46
CA THR A 7 -40.80 -2.19 14.48
C THR A 7 -39.31 -1.95 14.50
N THR A 8 -38.59 -2.51 13.53
CA THR A 8 -37.17 -2.17 13.29
C THR A 8 -37.10 -0.72 12.84
N ASP A 9 -36.46 0.10 13.67
CA ASP A 9 -36.15 1.48 13.32
C ASP A 9 -35.16 1.47 12.17
N LYS A 10 -35.61 1.82 10.97
CA LYS A 10 -34.82 1.89 9.75
C LYS A 10 -33.66 2.89 9.83
N SER A 11 -33.66 3.80 10.82
CA SER A 11 -32.60 4.78 11.04
C SER A 11 -31.32 4.16 11.63
N GLN A 12 -31.41 2.98 12.28
CA GLN A 12 -30.27 2.25 12.83
C GLN A 12 -29.62 1.29 11.80
N LEU A 13 -30.23 1.09 10.64
CA LEU A 13 -29.73 0.26 9.54
C LEU A 13 -29.00 1.09 8.48
N ALA A 14 -28.72 2.37 8.73
CA ALA A 14 -27.97 3.24 7.83
C ALA A 14 -26.46 2.92 7.88
N GLY A 15 -26.11 1.68 7.60
CA GLY A 15 -24.80 1.31 7.12
C GLY A 15 -24.78 1.44 5.60
N THR A 16 -23.89 2.24 5.07
CA THR A 16 -23.34 2.24 3.69
C THR A 16 -24.26 2.53 2.50
N ASP A 17 -25.57 2.37 2.58
CA ASP A 17 -26.44 2.15 1.41
C ASP A 17 -26.81 3.40 0.57
N THR A 18 -26.62 4.63 1.04
CA THR A 18 -27.05 5.84 0.30
C THR A 18 -25.92 6.64 -0.34
N LYS A 19 -24.72 6.61 0.23
CA LYS A 19 -23.54 7.29 -0.35
C LYS A 19 -22.90 6.48 -1.48
N ASP A 20 -22.97 5.16 -1.41
CA ASP A 20 -22.32 4.25 -2.34
C ASP A 20 -22.95 4.23 -3.73
N ARG A 21 -24.26 4.48 -3.85
CA ARG A 21 -24.96 4.49 -5.14
C ARG A 21 -24.54 5.64 -6.07
N ALA A 22 -23.96 6.70 -5.54
CA ALA A 22 -23.49 7.83 -6.34
C ALA A 22 -22.18 7.53 -7.09
N ASN A 23 -21.40 6.53 -6.66
CA ASN A 23 -20.08 6.19 -7.20
C ASN A 23 -20.13 4.84 -7.92
N THR A 24 -21.02 4.68 -8.89
CA THR A 24 -21.09 3.47 -9.71
C THR A 24 -20.22 3.56 -10.96
N ASN A 25 -19.87 2.42 -11.53
CA ASN A 25 -19.18 2.28 -12.80
C ASN A 25 -19.48 0.88 -13.39
N ALA A 26 -19.06 0.63 -14.64
CA ALA A 26 -19.35 -0.62 -15.34
C ALA A 26 -18.94 -1.89 -14.58
N LYS A 27 -17.83 -1.84 -13.81
CA LYS A 27 -17.42 -2.97 -12.97
C LYS A 27 -18.35 -3.17 -11.78
N LEU A 28 -18.67 -2.11 -11.06
CA LEU A 28 -19.57 -2.14 -9.91
C LEU A 28 -20.99 -2.61 -10.34
N ASP A 29 -21.47 -2.14 -11.50
CA ASP A 29 -22.73 -2.61 -12.07
C ASP A 29 -22.69 -4.11 -12.42
N SER A 30 -21.57 -4.61 -12.91
CA SER A 30 -21.38 -6.04 -13.16
C SER A 30 -21.40 -6.90 -11.90
N LEU A 31 -20.98 -6.33 -10.75
CA LEU A 31 -20.99 -6.99 -9.45
C LEU A 31 -22.37 -7.00 -8.80
N GLU A 32 -23.28 -6.08 -9.17
CA GLU A 32 -24.59 -5.93 -8.54
C GLU A 32 -25.42 -7.21 -8.51
N LYS A 33 -25.37 -7.99 -9.59
CA LYS A 33 -26.08 -9.28 -9.69
C LYS A 33 -25.56 -10.38 -8.75
N PHE A 34 -24.36 -10.17 -8.16
CA PHE A 34 -23.76 -11.10 -7.19
C PHE A 34 -23.90 -10.61 -5.75
N ARG A 35 -24.37 -9.36 -5.54
CA ARG A 35 -24.62 -8.84 -4.21
C ARG A 35 -25.89 -9.45 -3.63
N SER A 36 -25.86 -9.73 -2.34
CA SER A 36 -26.98 -10.26 -1.59
C SER A 36 -27.20 -9.46 -0.31
N ASP A 37 -28.38 -8.90 -0.16
CA ASP A 37 -28.84 -8.32 1.10
C ASP A 37 -29.87 -9.24 1.74
N ALA A 38 -29.53 -9.78 2.91
CA ALA A 38 -30.40 -10.67 3.68
C ALA A 38 -31.34 -9.93 4.65
N THR A 39 -31.33 -8.59 4.66
CA THR A 39 -32.17 -7.80 5.57
C THR A 39 -33.64 -8.10 5.37
N GLY A 40 -34.32 -8.59 6.42
CA GLY A 40 -35.74 -8.97 6.37
C GLY A 40 -36.03 -10.31 5.69
N GLN A 41 -35.01 -11.05 5.26
CA GLN A 41 -35.15 -12.35 4.63
C GLN A 41 -35.18 -13.50 5.65
N ALA A 42 -35.83 -14.60 5.32
CA ALA A 42 -35.82 -15.80 6.13
C ALA A 42 -34.45 -16.51 6.01
N LEU A 43 -33.92 -16.99 7.14
CA LEU A 43 -32.73 -17.85 7.13
C LEU A 43 -33.02 -19.15 6.36
N ARG A 44 -32.09 -19.52 5.46
CA ARG A 44 -32.21 -20.70 4.59
C ARG A 44 -30.90 -21.46 4.53
N THR A 45 -30.97 -22.74 4.21
CA THR A 45 -29.82 -23.57 3.84
C THR A 45 -29.30 -23.19 2.46
N ASN A 46 -28.16 -23.74 2.07
CA ASN A 46 -27.60 -23.59 0.71
C ASN A 46 -28.54 -24.16 -0.38
N GLN A 47 -29.43 -25.09 -0.01
CA GLN A 47 -30.44 -25.66 -0.90
C GLN A 47 -31.77 -24.91 -0.86
N GLY A 48 -31.86 -23.78 -0.15
CA GLY A 48 -33.01 -22.92 -0.11
C GLY A 48 -34.08 -23.28 0.94
N VAL A 49 -33.86 -24.28 1.78
CA VAL A 49 -34.82 -24.68 2.83
C VAL A 49 -34.84 -23.68 3.96
N LYS A 50 -36.03 -23.20 4.37
CA LYS A 50 -36.16 -22.31 5.54
C LYS A 50 -35.78 -23.03 6.82
N VAL A 51 -34.97 -22.36 7.65
CA VAL A 51 -34.50 -22.86 8.93
C VAL A 51 -35.43 -22.38 10.04
N ALA A 52 -36.00 -23.30 10.80
CA ALA A 52 -36.91 -23.00 11.90
C ALA A 52 -36.17 -22.69 13.20
N ASP A 53 -35.10 -23.40 13.47
CA ASP A 53 -34.24 -23.22 14.64
C ASP A 53 -32.77 -23.34 14.24
N ASN A 54 -32.00 -22.26 14.48
CA ASN A 54 -30.54 -22.19 14.20
C ASN A 54 -29.73 -22.12 15.51
N GLN A 55 -30.35 -22.31 16.65
CA GLN A 55 -29.73 -22.26 17.98
C GLN A 55 -29.50 -23.65 18.58
N ASN A 56 -30.27 -24.63 18.14
CA ASN A 56 -30.24 -25.97 18.67
C ASN A 56 -30.04 -27.01 17.57
N THR A 57 -29.24 -28.03 17.84
CA THR A 57 -29.16 -29.25 17.00
C THR A 57 -30.33 -30.17 17.22
N LEU A 58 -30.64 -31.03 16.24
CA LEU A 58 -31.57 -32.12 16.42
C LEU A 58 -31.00 -33.09 17.50
N LYS A 59 -31.82 -33.44 18.50
CA LYS A 59 -31.42 -34.28 19.64
C LYS A 59 -32.45 -35.35 19.93
N ALA A 60 -31.98 -36.47 20.51
CA ALA A 60 -32.84 -37.51 21.10
C ALA A 60 -33.27 -37.11 22.52
N GLY A 61 -34.22 -36.13 22.60
CA GLY A 61 -34.67 -35.48 23.85
C GLY A 61 -33.78 -34.29 24.27
N PRO A 62 -34.25 -33.40 25.19
CA PRO A 62 -33.56 -32.14 25.51
C PRO A 62 -32.12 -32.30 26.04
N ARG A 63 -31.80 -33.41 26.71
CA ARG A 63 -30.46 -33.76 27.17
C ARG A 63 -29.81 -34.90 26.41
N GLY A 64 -30.49 -35.43 25.41
CA GLY A 64 -29.98 -36.53 24.60
C GLY A 64 -28.84 -36.15 23.68
N PRO A 65 -28.21 -37.13 22.99
CA PRO A 65 -27.17 -36.85 22.01
C PRO A 65 -27.73 -36.08 20.83
N SER A 66 -26.89 -35.21 20.25
CA SER A 66 -27.14 -34.64 18.93
C SER A 66 -27.06 -35.70 17.85
N LEU A 67 -27.93 -35.63 16.86
CA LEU A 67 -28.06 -36.64 15.83
C LEU A 67 -27.44 -36.11 14.51
N LEU A 68 -26.56 -36.92 13.91
CA LEU A 68 -25.89 -36.54 12.62
C LEU A 68 -26.82 -36.54 11.39
N GLU A 69 -28.06 -36.96 11.52
CA GLU A 69 -29.08 -36.75 10.49
C GLU A 69 -29.52 -35.29 10.37
N ASP A 70 -29.14 -34.41 11.34
CA ASP A 70 -29.33 -32.96 11.26
C ASP A 70 -28.55 -32.38 10.09
N PHE A 71 -29.20 -32.27 8.94
CA PHE A 71 -28.57 -31.74 7.72
C PHE A 71 -28.24 -30.24 7.84
N ILE A 72 -28.98 -29.47 8.65
CA ILE A 72 -28.75 -28.05 8.87
C ILE A 72 -27.41 -27.87 9.62
N MET A 73 -27.21 -28.62 10.70
CA MET A 73 -25.94 -28.60 11.44
C MET A 73 -24.77 -29.03 10.55
N ARG A 74 -24.92 -30.16 9.82
CA ARG A 74 -23.84 -30.66 8.95
C ARG A 74 -23.45 -29.65 7.87
N GLU A 75 -24.41 -29.05 7.16
CA GLU A 75 -24.14 -28.04 6.13
C GLU A 75 -23.41 -26.84 6.72
N LYS A 76 -23.87 -26.34 7.88
CA LYS A 76 -23.26 -25.19 8.57
C LYS A 76 -21.83 -25.46 9.00
N ILE A 77 -21.55 -26.60 9.61
CA ILE A 77 -20.20 -26.97 10.06
C ILE A 77 -19.30 -27.25 8.86
N THR A 78 -19.78 -28.02 7.88
CA THR A 78 -19.02 -28.32 6.67
C THR A 78 -18.57 -27.06 5.96
N HIS A 79 -19.45 -26.07 5.79
CA HIS A 79 -19.08 -24.81 5.17
C HIS A 79 -18.01 -24.06 6.01
N PHE A 80 -18.24 -23.95 7.31
CA PHE A 80 -17.33 -23.28 8.24
C PHE A 80 -15.92 -23.86 8.22
N ASP A 81 -15.79 -25.17 8.20
CA ASP A 81 -14.51 -25.87 8.17
C ASP A 81 -13.67 -25.55 6.90
N HIS A 82 -14.32 -25.04 5.83
CA HIS A 82 -13.71 -24.77 4.53
C HIS A 82 -13.72 -23.28 4.15
N GLU A 83 -13.90 -22.36 5.09
CA GLU A 83 -13.93 -20.91 4.87
C GLU A 83 -12.55 -20.29 4.72
N ARG A 84 -11.55 -21.03 4.30
CA ARG A 84 -10.18 -20.55 4.07
C ARG A 84 -9.69 -20.95 2.70
N ILE A 85 -8.91 -20.06 2.08
CA ILE A 85 -8.08 -20.35 0.91
C ILE A 85 -6.62 -20.10 1.29
N PRO A 86 -5.65 -20.68 0.57
CA PRO A 86 -4.24 -20.41 0.82
C PRO A 86 -3.93 -18.92 0.77
N GLU A 87 -3.06 -18.45 1.65
CA GLU A 87 -2.51 -17.10 1.57
C GLU A 87 -1.74 -16.92 0.25
N ARG A 88 -1.60 -15.67 -0.22
CA ARG A 88 -0.63 -15.36 -1.27
C ARG A 88 0.78 -15.69 -0.78
N ILE A 89 1.61 -16.26 -1.64
CA ILE A 89 3.00 -16.64 -1.30
C ILE A 89 3.77 -15.44 -0.75
N VAL A 90 3.60 -14.28 -1.35
CA VAL A 90 3.98 -12.97 -0.85
C VAL A 90 2.78 -12.03 -0.96
N HIS A 91 2.77 -10.91 -0.27
CA HIS A 91 1.66 -9.97 -0.23
C HIS A 91 0.38 -10.51 0.43
N ALA A 92 0.51 -11.42 1.40
CA ALA A 92 -0.64 -12.04 2.07
C ALA A 92 -1.52 -11.02 2.80
N ARG A 93 -0.90 -10.10 3.57
CA ARG A 93 -1.60 -8.99 4.20
C ARG A 93 -1.81 -7.84 3.23
N GLY A 94 -3.04 -7.38 3.09
CA GLY A 94 -3.35 -6.25 2.23
C GLY A 94 -4.80 -5.81 2.33
N THR A 95 -5.14 -4.75 1.60
CA THR A 95 -6.47 -4.17 1.50
C THR A 95 -6.72 -3.68 0.09
N GLY A 96 -7.97 -3.57 -0.33
CA GLY A 96 -8.34 -3.11 -1.67
C GLY A 96 -9.38 -2.02 -1.67
N ALA A 97 -9.52 -1.35 -2.79
CA ALA A 97 -10.56 -0.36 -3.04
C ALA A 97 -10.91 -0.31 -4.53
N HIS A 98 -12.16 0.04 -4.82
CA HIS A 98 -12.64 0.36 -6.14
C HIS A 98 -12.41 1.84 -6.46
N GLY A 99 -12.32 2.13 -7.75
CA GLY A 99 -12.19 3.48 -8.25
C GLY A 99 -12.28 3.55 -9.75
N PHE A 100 -11.73 4.60 -10.31
CA PHE A 100 -11.62 4.78 -11.74
C PHE A 100 -10.30 5.46 -12.10
N PHE A 101 -9.83 5.19 -13.31
CA PHE A 101 -8.76 5.92 -13.98
C PHE A 101 -9.34 6.79 -15.10
N GLN A 102 -8.77 7.98 -15.29
CA GLN A 102 -9.13 8.89 -16.36
C GLN A 102 -7.87 9.49 -16.97
N ALA A 103 -7.70 9.32 -18.27
CA ALA A 103 -6.59 9.92 -19.01
C ALA A 103 -6.71 11.45 -19.01
N TYR A 104 -5.58 12.18 -19.04
CA TYR A 104 -5.58 13.63 -19.11
C TYR A 104 -5.86 14.13 -20.53
N GLU A 105 -5.33 13.40 -21.50
CA GLU A 105 -5.46 13.72 -22.93
C GLU A 105 -5.45 12.44 -23.77
N ASN A 106 -5.50 12.56 -25.08
CA ASN A 106 -5.37 11.47 -26.02
C ASN A 106 -3.89 11.09 -26.19
N HIS A 107 -3.52 9.89 -25.81
CA HIS A 107 -2.15 9.36 -25.91
C HIS A 107 -1.94 8.42 -27.11
N SER A 108 -2.73 8.53 -28.17
CA SER A 108 -2.64 7.67 -29.36
C SER A 108 -1.27 7.72 -30.07
N ALA A 109 -0.51 8.80 -29.91
CA ALA A 109 0.88 8.89 -30.39
C ALA A 109 1.84 7.91 -29.70
N LEU A 110 1.52 7.48 -28.46
CA LEU A 110 2.31 6.56 -27.66
C LEU A 110 1.80 5.14 -27.76
N THR A 111 0.49 4.94 -27.71
CA THR A 111 -0.12 3.61 -27.61
C THR A 111 -1.49 3.57 -28.25
N LYS A 112 -1.83 2.40 -28.79
CA LYS A 112 -3.21 2.12 -29.26
C LYS A 112 -4.16 1.64 -28.17
N ALA A 113 -3.71 1.51 -26.90
CA ALA A 113 -4.55 1.12 -25.78
C ALA A 113 -5.70 2.09 -25.54
N GLY A 114 -6.94 1.64 -25.70
CA GLY A 114 -8.14 2.49 -25.77
C GLY A 114 -8.41 3.28 -24.50
N PHE A 115 -8.08 2.75 -23.31
CA PHE A 115 -8.28 3.46 -22.04
C PHE A 115 -7.37 4.67 -21.84
N LEU A 116 -6.32 4.83 -22.67
CA LEU A 116 -5.42 5.98 -22.70
C LEU A 116 -5.73 6.98 -23.82
N GLN A 117 -6.76 6.75 -24.62
CA GLN A 117 -7.07 7.60 -25.80
C GLN A 117 -8.22 8.57 -25.58
N ASP A 118 -9.12 8.29 -24.62
CA ASP A 118 -10.30 9.11 -24.39
C ASP A 118 -10.28 9.75 -22.99
N PRO A 119 -9.96 11.06 -22.90
CA PRO A 119 -9.96 11.79 -21.63
C PRO A 119 -11.36 11.96 -21.03
N GLY A 120 -12.44 11.74 -21.80
CA GLY A 120 -13.81 11.75 -21.31
C GLY A 120 -14.21 10.47 -20.59
N LYS A 121 -13.45 9.37 -20.76
CA LYS A 121 -13.77 8.06 -20.25
C LYS A 121 -13.20 7.80 -18.87
N LYS A 122 -14.03 7.29 -17.97
CA LYS A 122 -13.62 6.76 -16.67
C LYS A 122 -13.53 5.24 -16.75
N THR A 123 -12.32 4.71 -16.78
CA THR A 123 -12.07 3.25 -16.78
C THR A 123 -12.12 2.73 -15.35
N PRO A 124 -13.00 1.76 -15.01
CA PRO A 124 -13.05 1.19 -13.67
C PRO A 124 -11.73 0.55 -13.28
N VAL A 125 -11.34 0.72 -12.00
CA VAL A 125 -10.17 0.04 -11.43
C VAL A 125 -10.52 -0.65 -10.12
N PHE A 126 -9.76 -1.69 -9.80
CA PHE A 126 -9.64 -2.23 -8.45
C PHE A 126 -8.16 -2.25 -8.07
N VAL A 127 -7.84 -1.63 -6.94
CA VAL A 127 -6.47 -1.55 -6.43
C VAL A 127 -6.33 -2.42 -5.19
N ARG A 128 -5.20 -3.12 -5.08
CA ARG A 128 -4.82 -3.79 -3.84
C ARG A 128 -3.44 -3.34 -3.40
N PHE A 129 -3.39 -2.78 -2.18
CA PHE A 129 -2.16 -2.50 -1.45
C PHE A 129 -1.85 -3.64 -0.48
N SER A 130 -0.57 -3.90 -0.22
CA SER A 130 -0.16 -4.99 0.66
C SER A 130 1.23 -4.74 1.25
N THR A 131 1.54 -5.37 2.39
CA THR A 131 2.92 -5.69 2.75
C THR A 131 3.42 -6.84 1.87
N VAL A 132 4.66 -7.28 2.01
CA VAL A 132 5.24 -8.36 1.18
C VAL A 132 5.56 -9.60 1.99
N GLN A 133 6.28 -9.45 3.10
CA GLN A 133 6.92 -10.54 3.82
C GLN A 133 5.97 -11.27 4.77
N GLY A 134 5.18 -10.53 5.53
CA GLY A 134 4.38 -11.05 6.62
C GLY A 134 3.14 -11.84 6.18
N PRO A 135 2.65 -12.77 7.03
CA PRO A 135 1.40 -13.48 6.84
C PRO A 135 0.21 -12.51 6.92
N ARG A 136 -0.97 -12.99 6.59
CA ARG A 136 -2.21 -12.21 6.61
C ARG A 136 -2.48 -11.50 7.95
N GLY A 137 -2.08 -12.10 9.07
CA GLY A 137 -2.24 -11.55 10.42
C GLY A 137 -1.14 -10.62 10.92
N SER A 138 -0.12 -10.32 10.11
CA SER A 138 0.96 -9.40 10.49
C SER A 138 0.50 -7.94 10.55
N GLY A 139 1.32 -7.04 11.14
CA GLY A 139 1.01 -5.61 11.24
C GLY A 139 1.17 -4.85 9.93
N ASP A 140 0.42 -3.77 9.76
CA ASP A 140 0.48 -2.91 8.57
C ASP A 140 1.75 -2.05 8.52
N THR A 141 2.26 -1.58 9.66
CA THR A 141 3.33 -0.58 9.74
C THR A 141 4.73 -1.17 9.90
N VAL A 142 4.89 -2.47 9.67
CA VAL A 142 6.20 -3.13 9.64
C VAL A 142 7.09 -2.53 8.55
N ARG A 143 8.42 -2.56 8.77
CA ARG A 143 9.40 -2.24 7.72
C ARG A 143 9.35 -3.30 6.64
N ASP A 144 8.81 -2.94 5.49
CA ASP A 144 8.63 -3.85 4.37
C ASP A 144 8.37 -3.05 3.08
N VAL A 145 8.55 -3.67 1.95
CA VAL A 145 8.04 -3.18 0.66
C VAL A 145 6.51 -3.18 0.70
N ARG A 146 5.87 -2.26 -0.01
CA ARG A 146 4.41 -2.28 -0.22
C ARG A 146 4.10 -2.64 -1.65
N GLY A 147 3.25 -3.66 -1.83
CA GLY A 147 2.64 -3.95 -3.11
C GLY A 147 1.65 -2.87 -3.51
N PHE A 148 1.61 -2.57 -4.79
CA PHE A 148 0.72 -1.60 -5.43
C PHE A 148 0.22 -2.21 -6.73
N ALA A 149 -0.86 -3.01 -6.66
CA ALA A 149 -1.42 -3.72 -7.80
C ALA A 149 -2.72 -3.06 -8.26
N VAL A 150 -2.79 -2.67 -9.52
CA VAL A 150 -3.95 -2.02 -10.15
C VAL A 150 -4.47 -2.89 -11.27
N LYS A 151 -5.74 -3.26 -11.19
CA LYS A 151 -6.48 -3.92 -12.26
C LYS A 151 -7.38 -2.87 -12.93
N PHE A 152 -7.14 -2.63 -14.22
CA PHE A 152 -8.00 -1.81 -15.06
C PHE A 152 -9.00 -2.71 -15.80
N PHE A 153 -10.26 -2.40 -15.67
CA PHE A 153 -11.33 -3.10 -16.39
C PHE A 153 -11.65 -2.30 -17.66
N THR A 154 -10.88 -2.52 -18.72
CA THR A 154 -11.04 -1.81 -19.99
C THR A 154 -12.05 -2.52 -20.91
N ASP A 155 -12.53 -1.84 -21.94
CA ASP A 155 -13.41 -2.45 -22.95
C ASP A 155 -12.68 -3.49 -23.81
N GLU A 156 -11.34 -3.45 -23.82
CA GLU A 156 -10.48 -4.36 -24.58
C GLU A 156 -10.04 -5.59 -23.75
N GLY A 157 -10.36 -5.61 -22.45
CA GLY A 157 -9.96 -6.64 -21.50
C GLY A 157 -9.40 -6.08 -20.21
N ASN A 158 -8.94 -6.94 -19.31
CA ASN A 158 -8.26 -6.51 -18.09
C ASN A 158 -6.79 -6.18 -18.39
N PHE A 159 -6.34 -5.01 -17.91
CA PHE A 159 -4.93 -4.66 -17.82
C PHE A 159 -4.51 -4.61 -16.37
N ASP A 160 -3.45 -5.33 -15.99
CA ASP A 160 -2.93 -5.37 -14.62
C ASP A 160 -1.54 -4.73 -14.53
N LEU A 161 -1.45 -3.56 -13.89
CA LEU A 161 -0.17 -2.95 -13.52
C LEU A 161 0.18 -3.36 -12.08
N VAL A 162 1.07 -4.36 -11.96
CA VAL A 162 1.41 -5.00 -10.68
C VAL A 162 2.76 -4.52 -10.21
N GLY A 163 2.75 -3.46 -9.41
CA GLY A 163 3.92 -2.77 -8.94
C GLY A 163 4.14 -2.80 -7.43
N ASN A 164 5.11 -2.01 -7.00
CA ASN A 164 5.50 -1.80 -5.61
C ASN A 164 5.70 -0.30 -5.33
N ASN A 165 5.85 0.06 -4.04
CA ASN A 165 6.20 1.43 -3.63
C ASN A 165 7.71 1.74 -3.75
N MET A 166 8.48 0.86 -4.36
CA MET A 166 9.90 1.03 -4.66
C MET A 166 10.15 0.70 -6.14
N PRO A 167 11.02 1.45 -6.84
CA PRO A 167 11.16 1.37 -8.29
C PRO A 167 12.03 0.21 -8.77
N VAL A 168 12.67 -0.52 -7.88
CA VAL A 168 13.62 -1.60 -8.15
C VAL A 168 13.27 -2.86 -7.37
N PHE A 169 13.95 -3.98 -7.66
CA PHE A 169 13.74 -5.23 -6.96
C PHE A 169 15.06 -5.84 -6.47
N PHE A 170 14.99 -6.88 -5.63
CA PHE A 170 16.14 -7.51 -4.97
C PHE A 170 17.00 -8.38 -5.87
N ILE A 171 16.45 -8.88 -6.97
CA ILE A 171 17.06 -9.84 -7.87
C ILE A 171 16.87 -9.44 -9.32
N GLN A 172 17.82 -9.84 -10.17
CA GLN A 172 17.82 -9.53 -11.59
C GLN A 172 17.14 -10.61 -12.45
N ASP A 173 16.97 -11.81 -11.92
CA ASP A 173 16.47 -12.98 -12.67
C ASP A 173 15.46 -13.75 -11.81
N ALA A 174 14.35 -14.14 -12.42
CA ALA A 174 13.25 -14.83 -11.75
C ALA A 174 13.64 -16.19 -11.13
N ILE A 175 14.72 -16.84 -11.61
CA ILE A 175 15.17 -18.11 -11.04
C ILE A 175 15.56 -18.00 -9.55
N LYS A 176 15.96 -16.80 -9.10
CA LYS A 176 16.31 -16.54 -7.70
C LYS A 176 15.10 -16.22 -6.81
N PHE A 177 13.92 -16.05 -7.39
CA PHE A 177 12.74 -15.61 -6.61
C PHE A 177 12.35 -16.58 -5.50
N PRO A 178 12.30 -17.92 -5.72
CA PRO A 178 12.01 -18.87 -4.65
C PRO A 178 13.02 -18.79 -3.49
N ASP A 179 14.32 -18.74 -3.80
CA ASP A 179 15.39 -18.67 -2.81
C ASP A 179 15.32 -17.36 -1.99
N PHE A 180 15.09 -16.24 -2.67
CA PHE A 180 14.90 -14.96 -2.02
C PHE A 180 13.68 -14.99 -1.08
N VAL A 181 12.55 -15.54 -1.53
CA VAL A 181 11.36 -15.65 -0.70
C VAL A 181 11.58 -16.55 0.51
N HIS A 182 12.25 -17.70 0.35
CA HIS A 182 12.62 -18.57 1.45
C HIS A 182 13.52 -17.86 2.47
N ALA A 183 14.48 -17.05 2.01
CA ALA A 183 15.35 -16.27 2.90
C ALA A 183 14.62 -15.20 3.71
N VAL A 184 13.55 -14.64 3.15
CA VAL A 184 12.74 -13.57 3.77
C VAL A 184 11.66 -14.10 4.70
N LYS A 185 11.13 -15.30 4.44
CA LYS A 185 10.06 -15.93 5.23
C LYS A 185 10.57 -16.46 6.57
N PRO A 186 9.67 -16.79 7.50
CA PRO A 186 10.03 -17.48 8.74
C PRO A 186 10.88 -18.72 8.47
N GLU A 187 11.81 -19.02 9.39
CA GLU A 187 12.67 -20.17 9.30
C GLU A 187 11.86 -21.48 9.43
N PRO A 188 12.15 -22.51 8.62
CA PRO A 188 11.27 -23.67 8.48
C PRO A 188 11.22 -24.57 9.71
N HIS A 189 12.22 -24.49 10.62
CA HIS A 189 12.29 -25.34 11.80
C HIS A 189 11.47 -24.82 13.00
N ASN A 190 11.15 -23.52 13.03
CA ASN A 190 10.46 -22.89 14.17
C ASN A 190 9.40 -21.85 13.77
N GLU A 191 9.30 -21.50 12.49
CA GLU A 191 8.40 -20.49 11.94
C GLU A 191 8.61 -19.07 12.54
N ILE A 192 9.85 -18.73 12.92
CA ILE A 192 10.28 -17.44 13.45
C ILE A 192 11.27 -16.80 12.45
N PRO A 193 11.26 -15.47 12.26
CA PRO A 193 10.34 -14.45 12.76
C PRO A 193 9.07 -14.31 11.91
N THR A 194 7.99 -13.84 12.51
CA THR A 194 6.76 -13.53 11.79
C THR A 194 6.89 -12.23 11.00
N GLY A 195 7.32 -12.32 9.77
CA GLY A 195 7.38 -11.21 8.82
C GLY A 195 8.33 -10.10 9.25
N GLY A 196 9.51 -10.12 8.70
CA GLY A 196 10.51 -9.08 8.94
C GLY A 196 11.88 -9.47 8.40
N SER A 197 12.70 -8.47 8.11
CA SER A 197 14.08 -8.64 7.62
C SER A 197 15.12 -8.77 8.73
N ALA A 198 14.71 -8.73 10.00
CA ALA A 198 15.63 -8.72 11.14
C ALA A 198 16.01 -10.15 11.59
N HIS A 199 16.58 -10.96 10.71
CA HIS A 199 17.04 -12.31 11.00
C HIS A 199 18.15 -12.79 10.05
N ASP A 200 18.83 -13.87 10.44
CA ASP A 200 20.04 -14.36 9.77
C ASP A 200 19.83 -14.70 8.31
N THR A 201 18.75 -15.40 7.94
CA THR A 201 18.58 -15.94 6.58
C THR A 201 18.40 -14.85 5.54
N PHE A 202 17.67 -13.78 5.86
CA PHE A 202 17.54 -12.63 4.97
C PHE A 202 18.91 -11.97 4.70
N TRP A 203 19.65 -11.66 5.78
CA TRP A 203 20.93 -10.98 5.67
C TRP A 203 22.03 -11.85 5.09
N ASP A 204 21.97 -13.17 5.31
CA ASP A 204 22.87 -14.11 4.65
C ASP A 204 22.67 -14.08 3.13
N PHE A 205 21.43 -14.24 2.68
CA PHE A 205 21.10 -14.19 1.25
C PHE A 205 21.53 -12.87 0.59
N VAL A 206 21.09 -11.73 1.12
CA VAL A 206 21.35 -10.43 0.46
C VAL A 206 22.83 -10.02 0.49
N SER A 207 23.59 -10.50 1.48
CA SER A 207 25.04 -10.25 1.51
C SER A 207 25.84 -11.15 0.57
N LEU A 208 25.28 -12.31 0.15
CA LEU A 208 25.83 -13.20 -0.85
C LEU A 208 25.36 -12.88 -2.27
N VAL A 209 24.34 -12.04 -2.41
CA VAL A 209 23.72 -11.65 -3.68
C VAL A 209 23.80 -10.13 -3.84
N PRO A 210 24.96 -9.59 -4.27
CA PRO A 210 25.23 -8.14 -4.28
C PRO A 210 24.29 -7.34 -5.20
N GLU A 211 23.64 -7.96 -6.19
CA GLU A 211 22.61 -7.31 -7.01
C GLU A 211 21.45 -6.78 -6.18
N SER A 212 21.25 -7.29 -4.93
CA SER A 212 20.22 -6.84 -4.02
C SER A 212 20.53 -5.50 -3.31
N ALA A 213 21.78 -5.02 -3.38
CA ALA A 213 22.27 -3.89 -2.59
C ALA A 213 21.41 -2.62 -2.79
N HIS A 214 21.01 -2.33 -4.03
CA HIS A 214 20.19 -1.17 -4.34
C HIS A 214 18.79 -1.28 -3.69
N MET A 215 18.12 -2.41 -3.85
CA MET A 215 16.79 -2.58 -3.24
C MET A 215 16.85 -2.67 -1.71
N VAL A 216 17.92 -3.24 -1.15
CA VAL A 216 18.08 -3.34 0.31
C VAL A 216 18.24 -1.95 0.93
N ILE A 217 19.00 -1.03 0.32
CA ILE A 217 19.08 0.34 0.86
C ILE A 217 17.75 1.10 0.76
N TRP A 218 16.93 0.86 -0.28
CA TRP A 218 15.55 1.33 -0.33
C TRP A 218 14.70 0.76 0.82
N ALA A 219 14.82 -0.54 1.10
CA ALA A 219 14.11 -1.20 2.19
C ALA A 219 14.56 -0.71 3.58
N MET A 220 15.79 -0.24 3.72
CA MET A 220 16.30 0.38 4.96
C MET A 220 15.99 1.87 5.06
N SER A 221 15.47 2.49 4.02
CA SER A 221 15.02 3.89 4.03
C SER A 221 13.60 4.04 4.62
N ASP A 222 13.17 5.28 4.77
CA ASP A 222 11.82 5.62 5.23
C ASP A 222 10.72 5.19 4.24
N ARG A 223 11.07 4.91 2.98
CA ARG A 223 10.15 4.36 1.98
C ARG A 223 9.50 3.05 2.43
N ALA A 224 10.16 2.29 3.31
CA ALA A 224 9.66 1.02 3.84
C ALA A 224 8.67 1.15 5.00
N ILE A 225 8.46 2.36 5.51
CA ILE A 225 7.51 2.67 6.61
C ILE A 225 6.61 3.86 6.23
N PRO A 226 5.82 3.77 5.17
CA PRO A 226 4.97 4.87 4.72
C PRO A 226 4.01 5.31 5.81
N LYS A 227 3.71 6.61 5.89
CA LYS A 227 2.74 7.18 6.83
C LYS A 227 1.35 6.59 6.59
N SER A 228 0.98 6.41 5.32
CA SER A 228 -0.31 5.91 4.87
C SER A 228 -0.14 5.26 3.49
N LEU A 229 -1.04 4.34 3.15
CA LEU A 229 -1.13 3.83 1.77
C LEU A 229 -1.42 4.96 0.76
N ARG A 230 -2.09 6.03 1.20
CA ARG A 230 -2.43 7.20 0.39
C ARG A 230 -1.25 8.14 0.12
N SER A 231 -0.15 7.99 0.85
CA SER A 231 1.04 8.85 0.80
C SER A 231 2.28 8.10 0.34
N MET A 232 2.14 7.08 -0.49
CA MET A 232 3.25 6.34 -1.09
C MET A 232 3.18 6.37 -2.61
N GLN A 233 4.34 6.45 -3.26
CA GLN A 233 4.46 6.26 -4.70
C GLN A 233 4.24 4.79 -5.06
N GLY A 234 3.96 4.53 -6.35
CA GLY A 234 3.93 3.19 -6.91
C GLY A 234 4.77 3.14 -8.19
N PHE A 235 5.34 1.99 -8.49
CA PHE A 235 6.22 1.79 -9.63
C PHE A 235 5.91 0.45 -10.31
N GLY A 236 5.88 0.46 -11.65
CA GLY A 236 5.76 -0.77 -12.42
C GLY A 236 7.00 -1.65 -12.34
N VAL A 237 8.11 -1.12 -11.85
CA VAL A 237 9.45 -1.72 -11.70
C VAL A 237 10.10 -2.03 -13.05
N HIS A 238 9.48 -2.89 -13.85
CA HIS A 238 10.00 -3.35 -15.14
C HIS A 238 9.90 -2.30 -16.25
N THR A 239 10.68 -2.52 -17.28
CA THR A 239 10.49 -1.86 -18.56
C THR A 239 9.44 -2.61 -19.35
N PHE A 240 8.45 -1.88 -19.88
CA PHE A 240 7.41 -2.38 -20.77
C PHE A 240 7.53 -1.69 -22.14
N ARG A 241 6.68 -2.06 -23.08
CA ARG A 241 6.54 -1.40 -24.38
C ARG A 241 5.17 -0.74 -24.49
N LEU A 242 5.13 0.48 -25.04
CA LEU A 242 3.93 1.10 -25.57
C LEU A 242 4.04 1.13 -27.10
N ILE A 243 2.98 0.70 -27.77
CA ILE A 243 2.96 0.51 -29.23
C ILE A 243 1.76 1.30 -29.77
N ASN A 244 2.02 2.25 -30.66
CA ASN A 244 0.98 3.04 -31.28
C ASN A 244 0.30 2.33 -32.47
N ALA A 245 -0.67 2.99 -33.11
CA ALA A 245 -1.42 2.41 -34.22
C ALA A 245 -0.55 2.15 -35.47
N GLU A 246 0.53 2.91 -35.64
CA GLU A 246 1.52 2.75 -36.72
C GLU A 246 2.54 1.65 -36.45
N GLY A 247 2.44 0.95 -35.30
CA GLY A 247 3.37 -0.11 -34.89
C GLY A 247 4.69 0.41 -34.33
N LYS A 248 4.83 1.74 -34.07
CA LYS A 248 6.01 2.27 -33.42
C LYS A 248 6.02 1.90 -31.95
N SER A 249 7.05 1.18 -31.52
CA SER A 249 7.29 0.78 -30.14
C SER A 249 8.20 1.77 -29.40
N ARG A 250 7.96 1.94 -28.11
CA ARG A 250 8.82 2.66 -27.17
C ARG A 250 8.90 1.90 -25.87
N PHE A 251 10.07 1.90 -25.24
CA PHE A 251 10.21 1.40 -23.90
C PHE A 251 9.66 2.41 -22.88
N VAL A 252 8.99 1.91 -21.84
CA VAL A 252 8.43 2.75 -20.79
C VAL A 252 8.63 2.13 -19.40
N LYS A 253 8.78 3.01 -18.39
CA LYS A 253 8.63 2.66 -16.97
C LYS A 253 7.45 3.42 -16.38
N PHE A 254 6.52 2.69 -15.73
CA PHE A 254 5.31 3.27 -15.14
C PHE A 254 5.54 3.76 -13.71
N HIS A 255 4.98 4.94 -13.41
CA HIS A 255 5.07 5.61 -12.11
C HIS A 255 3.69 6.05 -11.63
N TRP A 256 3.42 5.82 -10.34
CA TRP A 256 2.27 6.37 -9.63
C TRP A 256 2.75 7.41 -8.62
N ARG A 257 2.27 8.65 -8.73
CA ARG A 257 2.55 9.74 -7.79
C ARG A 257 1.30 10.08 -6.99
N PRO A 258 1.32 9.98 -5.64
CA PRO A 258 0.18 10.35 -4.83
C PRO A 258 -0.01 11.87 -4.84
N THR A 259 -1.23 12.35 -5.06
CA THR A 259 -1.54 13.79 -5.01
C THR A 259 -1.42 14.35 -3.59
N ALA A 260 -1.52 13.48 -2.58
CA ALA A 260 -1.33 13.82 -1.16
C ALA A 260 0.16 13.96 -0.75
N GLY A 261 1.10 13.87 -1.72
CA GLY A 261 2.53 13.84 -1.45
C GLY A 261 3.01 12.53 -0.83
N THR A 262 4.34 12.39 -0.75
CA THR A 262 4.99 11.17 -0.22
C THR A 262 5.63 11.47 1.12
N CYS A 263 5.23 10.73 2.16
CA CYS A 263 5.78 10.88 3.50
C CYS A 263 5.70 9.56 4.30
N SER A 264 6.56 9.45 5.31
CA SER A 264 6.75 8.24 6.10
C SER A 264 6.60 8.48 7.59
N LEU A 265 6.43 7.39 8.35
CA LEU A 265 6.52 7.40 9.80
C LEU A 265 7.98 7.53 10.23
N VAL A 266 8.23 7.84 11.51
CA VAL A 266 9.53 7.56 12.13
C VAL A 266 9.51 6.15 12.72
N TRP A 267 10.68 5.51 12.90
CA TRP A 267 10.73 4.08 13.24
C TRP A 267 10.06 3.74 14.58
N ASP A 268 10.29 4.51 15.63
CA ASP A 268 9.63 4.31 16.94
C ASP A 268 8.09 4.40 16.82
N GLU A 269 7.60 5.35 16.03
CA GLU A 269 6.16 5.50 15.75
C GLU A 269 5.60 4.28 15.00
N ALA A 270 6.32 3.79 13.98
CA ALA A 270 5.91 2.63 13.20
C ALA A 270 5.78 1.36 14.07
N GLN A 271 6.75 1.14 14.98
CA GLN A 271 6.71 0.02 15.92
C GLN A 271 5.55 0.13 16.91
N LYS A 272 5.30 1.33 17.45
CA LYS A 272 4.19 1.57 18.37
C LYS A 272 2.83 1.40 17.69
N LEU A 273 2.68 1.88 16.45
CA LEU A 273 1.47 1.66 15.66
C LEU A 273 1.21 0.18 15.40
N ALA A 274 2.23 -0.60 15.06
CA ALA A 274 2.08 -2.04 14.85
C ALA A 274 1.50 -2.76 16.09
N GLY A 275 1.78 -2.26 17.29
CA GLY A 275 1.24 -2.80 18.53
C GLY A 275 -0.11 -2.20 18.96
N LYS A 276 -0.34 -0.91 18.70
CA LYS A 276 -1.56 -0.20 19.15
C LYS A 276 -2.71 -0.27 18.16
N ASP A 277 -2.41 -0.29 16.87
CA ASP A 277 -3.39 -0.48 15.79
C ASP A 277 -2.74 -1.26 14.63
N THR A 278 -2.79 -2.56 14.72
CA THR A 278 -2.24 -3.49 13.72
C THR A 278 -2.81 -3.23 12.31
N ASP A 279 -4.02 -2.69 12.21
CA ASP A 279 -4.77 -2.40 10.98
C ASP A 279 -4.67 -0.93 10.54
N TYR A 280 -3.70 -0.17 11.04
CA TYR A 280 -3.62 1.27 10.85
C TYR A 280 -3.72 1.74 9.39
N HIS A 281 -2.93 1.18 8.49
CA HIS A 281 -2.96 1.56 7.07
C HIS A 281 -4.28 1.15 6.40
N ARG A 282 -4.79 -0.03 6.74
CA ARG A 282 -6.07 -0.52 6.24
C ARG A 282 -7.22 0.36 6.69
N ARG A 283 -7.23 0.74 7.97
CA ARG A 283 -8.22 1.63 8.58
C ARG A 283 -8.16 3.03 7.96
N ASP A 284 -6.96 3.59 7.80
CA ASP A 284 -6.76 4.92 7.23
C ASP A 284 -7.31 5.03 5.81
N LEU A 285 -7.05 4.02 4.95
CA LEU A 285 -7.59 3.99 3.59
C LEU A 285 -9.12 3.86 3.59
N TRP A 286 -9.65 2.96 4.43
CA TRP A 286 -11.09 2.74 4.54
C TRP A 286 -11.82 4.00 4.98
N GLU A 287 -11.39 4.60 6.09
CA GLU A 287 -12.00 5.80 6.65
C GLU A 287 -11.93 7.00 5.70
N ALA A 288 -10.80 7.17 4.99
CA ALA A 288 -10.67 8.25 4.02
C ALA A 288 -11.73 8.15 2.91
N ILE A 289 -11.94 6.96 2.37
CA ILE A 289 -12.96 6.73 1.34
C ILE A 289 -14.36 6.96 1.89
N GLU A 290 -14.68 6.46 3.11
CA GLU A 290 -15.99 6.68 3.75
C GLU A 290 -16.29 8.16 4.03
N MET A 291 -15.25 8.94 4.37
CA MET A 291 -15.41 10.38 4.60
C MET A 291 -15.49 11.21 3.31
N GLY A 292 -15.24 10.61 2.15
CA GLY A 292 -15.18 11.30 0.87
C GLY A 292 -13.83 11.94 0.55
N ASP A 293 -12.80 11.68 1.35
CA ASP A 293 -11.41 12.08 1.11
C ASP A 293 -10.75 11.08 0.15
N TYR A 294 -11.24 11.03 -1.07
CA TYR A 294 -10.83 10.05 -2.06
C TYR A 294 -9.34 10.14 -2.39
N PRO A 295 -8.56 9.06 -2.12
CA PRO A 295 -7.15 9.04 -2.48
C PRO A 295 -6.95 9.08 -4.00
N GLU A 296 -5.93 9.82 -4.46
CA GLU A 296 -5.64 9.99 -5.87
C GLU A 296 -4.16 9.78 -6.17
N TRP A 297 -3.88 9.21 -7.34
CA TRP A 297 -2.53 9.08 -7.90
C TRP A 297 -2.52 9.47 -9.37
N GLU A 298 -1.51 10.22 -9.76
CA GLU A 298 -1.16 10.45 -11.15
C GLU A 298 -0.38 9.25 -11.69
N LEU A 299 -0.82 8.70 -12.82
CA LEU A 299 -0.04 7.74 -13.60
C LEU A 299 0.79 8.50 -14.61
N GLY A 300 2.08 8.25 -14.61
CA GLY A 300 3.00 8.74 -15.62
C GLY A 300 3.95 7.67 -16.12
N VAL A 301 4.66 7.99 -17.19
CA VAL A 301 5.67 7.12 -17.80
C VAL A 301 6.95 7.87 -18.09
N GLN A 302 8.08 7.23 -17.88
CA GLN A 302 9.35 7.59 -18.51
C GLN A 302 9.39 6.91 -19.88
N ILE A 303 9.71 7.64 -20.93
CA ILE A 303 9.64 7.18 -22.33
C ILE A 303 11.06 7.12 -22.90
N ILE A 304 11.44 5.97 -23.45
CA ILE A 304 12.72 5.77 -24.12
C ILE A 304 12.42 5.28 -25.54
N GLU A 305 12.90 6.00 -26.54
CA GLU A 305 12.84 5.54 -27.93
C GLU A 305 13.69 4.27 -28.07
N GLU A 306 13.28 3.35 -28.92
CA GLU A 306 13.92 2.02 -29.05
C GLU A 306 15.40 2.12 -29.44
N GLU A 307 15.76 3.08 -30.28
CA GLU A 307 17.14 3.38 -30.68
C GLU A 307 18.04 3.87 -29.53
N ASN A 308 17.44 4.35 -28.42
CA ASN A 308 18.14 4.87 -27.25
C ASN A 308 18.25 3.82 -26.10
N GLU A 309 17.88 2.56 -26.33
CA GLU A 309 17.93 1.50 -25.31
C GLU A 309 19.27 1.42 -24.57
N HIS A 310 20.36 1.67 -25.28
CA HIS A 310 21.74 1.54 -24.78
C HIS A 310 22.45 2.84 -24.46
N ASP A 311 21.73 3.98 -24.42
CA ASP A 311 22.30 5.30 -24.16
C ASP A 311 22.56 5.61 -22.68
N PHE A 312 22.36 4.63 -21.81
CA PHE A 312 22.49 4.78 -20.37
C PHE A 312 23.76 4.10 -19.81
N ASP A 313 24.22 4.58 -18.66
CA ASP A 313 25.31 3.94 -17.90
C ASP A 313 24.92 2.57 -17.32
N PHE A 314 23.67 2.16 -17.46
CA PHE A 314 23.07 0.92 -16.96
C PHE A 314 22.12 0.33 -18.00
N ASP A 315 21.79 -0.93 -17.85
CA ASP A 315 20.80 -1.60 -18.70
C ASP A 315 19.37 -1.31 -18.20
N ILE A 316 18.52 -0.79 -19.07
CA ILE A 316 17.12 -0.46 -18.72
C ILE A 316 16.25 -1.70 -18.48
N LEU A 317 16.71 -2.88 -18.88
CA LEU A 317 16.05 -4.16 -18.63
C LEU A 317 16.49 -4.79 -17.29
N ASP A 318 17.45 -4.20 -16.59
CA ASP A 318 17.85 -4.64 -15.25
C ASP A 318 16.83 -4.16 -14.20
N PRO A 319 16.05 -5.06 -13.57
CA PRO A 319 15.03 -4.67 -12.60
C PRO A 319 15.59 -4.11 -11.28
N THR A 320 16.92 -4.10 -11.11
CA THR A 320 17.59 -3.44 -9.99
C THR A 320 17.98 -1.99 -10.30
N LYS A 321 17.64 -1.49 -11.48
CA LYS A 321 17.97 -0.15 -11.95
C LYS A 321 16.72 0.71 -12.12
N LEU A 322 16.86 1.98 -11.75
CA LEU A 322 15.88 3.03 -12.05
C LEU A 322 16.48 4.02 -13.05
N ILE A 323 15.64 4.81 -13.67
CA ILE A 323 16.05 5.92 -14.50
C ILE A 323 15.80 7.20 -13.72
N PRO A 324 16.83 8.01 -13.39
CA PRO A 324 16.64 9.30 -12.74
C PRO A 324 15.71 10.22 -13.55
N GLU A 325 14.79 10.90 -12.88
CA GLU A 325 13.79 11.77 -13.56
C GLU A 325 14.45 12.97 -14.26
N GLU A 326 15.62 13.35 -13.82
CA GLU A 326 16.43 14.40 -14.40
C GLU A 326 17.06 13.99 -15.74
N ILE A 327 17.19 12.68 -16.00
CA ILE A 327 17.67 12.12 -17.28
C ILE A 327 16.49 11.89 -18.23
N VAL A 328 15.43 11.22 -17.74
CA VAL A 328 14.19 10.99 -18.49
C VAL A 328 13.02 11.44 -17.63
N PRO A 329 12.42 12.61 -17.94
CA PRO A 329 11.28 13.11 -17.19
C PRO A 329 10.06 12.19 -17.26
N ILE A 330 9.22 12.22 -16.23
CA ILE A 330 7.95 11.49 -16.24
C ILE A 330 6.91 12.30 -17.01
N THR A 331 6.34 11.70 -18.04
CA THR A 331 5.19 12.24 -18.80
C THR A 331 3.90 11.77 -18.13
N PRO A 332 3.05 12.69 -17.64
CA PRO A 332 1.76 12.32 -17.04
C PRO A 332 0.81 11.74 -18.08
N LEU A 333 0.12 10.65 -17.76
CA LEU A 333 -0.88 10.02 -18.62
C LEU A 333 -2.31 10.24 -18.14
N GLY A 334 -2.53 10.26 -16.83
CA GLY A 334 -3.87 10.38 -16.28
C GLY A 334 -3.89 10.20 -14.76
N LYS A 335 -5.08 10.17 -14.19
CA LYS A 335 -5.29 10.12 -12.75
C LYS A 335 -6.20 8.96 -12.35
N MET A 336 -5.81 8.26 -11.30
CA MET A 336 -6.62 7.27 -10.62
C MET A 336 -7.21 7.89 -9.35
N THR A 337 -8.52 7.69 -9.13
CA THR A 337 -9.23 8.08 -7.91
C THR A 337 -9.89 6.84 -7.30
N LEU A 338 -9.64 6.57 -6.02
CA LEU A 338 -10.29 5.50 -5.26
C LEU A 338 -11.46 6.08 -4.47
N ASN A 339 -12.68 5.70 -4.81
CA ASN A 339 -13.89 6.33 -4.31
C ASN A 339 -14.93 5.38 -3.72
N ARG A 340 -14.59 4.08 -3.58
CA ARG A 340 -15.48 3.10 -2.98
C ARG A 340 -14.73 1.96 -2.30
N ASN A 341 -15.11 1.64 -1.07
CA ASN A 341 -14.65 0.45 -0.36
C ASN A 341 -15.31 -0.82 -0.88
N PRO A 342 -14.68 -2.01 -0.75
CA PRO A 342 -15.31 -3.29 -1.01
C PRO A 342 -16.51 -3.52 -0.07
N ASP A 343 -17.56 -4.16 -0.57
CA ASP A 343 -18.68 -4.59 0.27
C ASP A 343 -18.33 -5.85 1.07
N ASN A 344 -17.46 -6.71 0.52
CA ASN A 344 -17.00 -7.93 1.17
C ASN A 344 -15.51 -8.17 0.94
N PHE A 345 -14.75 -8.21 2.03
CA PHE A 345 -13.30 -8.36 1.96
C PHE A 345 -12.87 -9.67 1.27
N PHE A 346 -13.52 -10.79 1.60
CA PHE A 346 -13.14 -12.08 1.01
C PHE A 346 -13.48 -12.13 -0.49
N ALA A 347 -14.72 -11.80 -0.84
CA ALA A 347 -15.20 -11.89 -2.22
C ALA A 347 -14.45 -10.96 -3.18
N GLU A 348 -14.05 -9.77 -2.71
CA GLU A 348 -13.45 -8.73 -3.56
C GLU A 348 -11.94 -8.61 -3.35
N THR A 349 -11.44 -8.51 -2.11
CA THR A 349 -10.02 -8.27 -1.85
C THR A 349 -9.22 -9.57 -1.73
N GLU A 350 -9.77 -10.60 -1.10
CA GLU A 350 -9.04 -11.87 -0.94
C GLU A 350 -9.03 -12.68 -2.24
N GLN A 351 -10.12 -12.70 -2.99
CA GLN A 351 -10.23 -13.46 -4.24
C GLN A 351 -9.71 -12.73 -5.49
N VAL A 352 -9.35 -11.44 -5.41
CA VAL A 352 -8.80 -10.76 -6.58
C VAL A 352 -7.47 -11.36 -7.00
N ALA A 353 -7.32 -11.58 -8.30
CA ALA A 353 -6.14 -12.15 -8.96
C ALA A 353 -5.51 -11.13 -9.89
N PHE A 354 -4.24 -10.83 -9.68
CA PHE A 354 -3.45 -9.96 -10.55
C PHE A 354 -2.42 -10.79 -11.31
N CYS A 355 -2.10 -10.39 -12.54
CA CYS A 355 -1.01 -10.95 -13.32
C CYS A 355 -0.41 -9.88 -14.23
N PRO A 356 0.92 -9.62 -14.19
CA PRO A 356 1.57 -8.73 -15.16
C PRO A 356 1.35 -9.14 -16.62
N GLY A 357 1.00 -10.41 -16.86
CA GLY A 357 0.64 -10.94 -18.18
C GLY A 357 -0.73 -10.50 -18.70
N HIS A 358 -1.57 -9.87 -17.88
CA HIS A 358 -2.83 -9.30 -18.34
C HIS A 358 -2.55 -7.93 -18.95
N ILE A 359 -2.48 -7.88 -20.28
CA ILE A 359 -2.25 -6.69 -21.09
C ILE A 359 -3.34 -6.53 -22.13
N VAL A 360 -3.42 -5.35 -22.74
CA VAL A 360 -4.35 -5.00 -23.81
C VAL A 360 -3.58 -4.56 -25.05
N PRO A 361 -4.19 -4.50 -26.25
CA PRO A 361 -3.52 -4.02 -27.46
C PRO A 361 -2.85 -2.66 -27.22
N GLY A 362 -1.59 -2.52 -27.65
CA GLY A 362 -0.81 -1.30 -27.46
C GLY A 362 0.12 -1.29 -26.25
N ILE A 363 0.09 -2.34 -25.43
CA ILE A 363 1.04 -2.58 -24.33
C ILE A 363 1.68 -3.94 -24.56
N ASP A 364 3.01 -4.06 -24.39
CA ASP A 364 3.72 -5.33 -24.53
C ASP A 364 4.90 -5.42 -23.54
N PHE A 365 5.52 -6.57 -23.50
CA PHE A 365 6.60 -6.91 -22.58
C PHE A 365 7.97 -6.53 -23.15
N SER A 366 8.94 -6.46 -22.27
CA SER A 366 10.35 -6.40 -22.60
C SER A 366 11.05 -7.73 -22.25
N ASN A 367 12.35 -7.82 -22.60
CA ASN A 367 13.19 -8.96 -22.28
C ASN A 367 13.76 -8.94 -20.85
N ASP A 368 13.17 -8.15 -19.92
CA ASP A 368 13.52 -8.18 -18.50
C ASP A 368 13.34 -9.61 -17.95
N PRO A 369 14.40 -10.30 -17.49
CA PRO A 369 14.32 -11.71 -17.10
C PRO A 369 13.49 -11.94 -15.83
N LEU A 370 13.32 -10.93 -14.99
CA LEU A 370 12.43 -11.01 -13.84
C LEU A 370 10.96 -10.85 -14.29
N LEU A 371 10.67 -9.94 -15.20
CA LEU A 371 9.32 -9.78 -15.77
C LEU A 371 8.86 -11.08 -16.43
N GLN A 372 9.69 -11.70 -17.27
CA GLN A 372 9.37 -12.94 -17.97
C GLN A 372 8.94 -14.06 -17.01
N GLY A 373 9.60 -14.22 -15.87
CA GLY A 373 9.20 -15.19 -14.84
C GLY A 373 7.89 -14.85 -14.16
N ARG A 374 7.59 -13.56 -13.99
CA ARG A 374 6.34 -13.08 -13.41
C ARG A 374 5.13 -13.38 -14.28
N LEU A 375 5.28 -13.40 -15.62
CA LEU A 375 4.19 -13.70 -16.55
C LEU A 375 3.63 -15.11 -16.34
N PHE A 376 4.45 -16.06 -15.91
CA PHE A 376 4.04 -17.41 -15.55
C PHE A 376 3.56 -17.52 -14.09
N SER A 377 4.38 -17.05 -13.13
CA SER A 377 4.20 -17.30 -11.70
C SER A 377 2.84 -16.83 -11.15
N TYR A 378 2.36 -15.68 -11.60
CA TYR A 378 1.09 -15.12 -11.10
C TYR A 378 -0.13 -15.93 -11.51
N THR A 379 -0.14 -16.50 -12.71
CA THR A 379 -1.22 -17.39 -13.15
C THR A 379 -1.14 -18.74 -12.46
N ASP A 380 0.06 -19.32 -12.37
CA ASP A 380 0.31 -20.61 -11.75
C ASP A 380 -0.18 -20.65 -10.28
N THR A 381 0.22 -19.68 -9.49
CA THR A 381 -0.19 -19.63 -8.08
C THR A 381 -1.71 -19.47 -7.89
N GLN A 382 -2.41 -18.78 -8.80
CA GLN A 382 -3.86 -18.58 -8.69
C GLN A 382 -4.65 -19.88 -8.94
N ILE A 383 -4.14 -20.81 -9.73
CA ILE A 383 -4.80 -22.11 -10.00
C ILE A 383 -5.02 -22.86 -8.70
N SER A 384 -3.99 -22.99 -7.86
CA SER A 384 -4.14 -23.67 -6.57
C SER A 384 -4.82 -22.79 -5.51
N ARG A 385 -4.50 -21.51 -5.48
CA ARG A 385 -5.02 -20.58 -4.47
C ARG A 385 -6.54 -20.35 -4.61
N LEU A 386 -7.03 -20.22 -5.84
CA LEU A 386 -8.43 -19.93 -6.17
C LEU A 386 -9.20 -21.16 -6.66
N GLY A 387 -8.60 -22.35 -6.60
CA GLY A 387 -9.28 -23.62 -6.77
C GLY A 387 -9.54 -24.03 -8.21
N GLY A 388 -8.79 -23.54 -9.20
CA GLY A 388 -8.88 -23.99 -10.58
C GLY A 388 -8.61 -22.91 -11.64
N PRO A 389 -8.53 -23.27 -12.91
CA PRO A 389 -8.17 -22.38 -14.01
C PRO A 389 -9.24 -21.31 -14.31
N ASN A 390 -10.49 -21.53 -13.88
CA ASN A 390 -11.59 -20.59 -14.10
C ASN A 390 -11.65 -19.44 -13.07
N PHE A 391 -10.56 -19.11 -12.39
CA PHE A 391 -10.53 -18.02 -11.41
C PHE A 391 -10.87 -16.64 -12.01
N HIS A 392 -10.74 -16.48 -13.32
CA HIS A 392 -11.19 -15.29 -14.06
C HIS A 392 -12.72 -15.14 -14.08
N GLU A 393 -13.49 -16.19 -13.78
CA GLU A 393 -14.95 -16.14 -13.69
C GLU A 393 -15.44 -15.68 -12.29
N LEU A 394 -14.57 -15.68 -11.27
CA LEU A 394 -14.91 -15.06 -9.98
C LEU A 394 -15.31 -13.60 -10.20
N PRO A 395 -16.41 -13.12 -9.60
CA PRO A 395 -16.98 -11.83 -9.94
C PRO A 395 -15.98 -10.67 -9.95
N ILE A 396 -15.08 -10.59 -8.96
CA ILE A 396 -14.08 -9.53 -8.90
C ILE A 396 -13.05 -9.59 -10.03
N ASN A 397 -12.72 -10.78 -10.53
CA ASN A 397 -11.72 -10.97 -11.59
C ASN A 397 -12.29 -10.85 -12.99
N ARG A 398 -13.59 -11.03 -13.11
CA ARG A 398 -14.28 -11.07 -14.41
C ARG A 398 -14.11 -9.74 -15.15
N PRO A 399 -13.67 -9.75 -16.42
CA PRO A 399 -13.59 -8.53 -17.22
C PRO A 399 -14.98 -7.93 -17.46
N VAL A 400 -15.03 -6.63 -17.71
CA VAL A 400 -16.24 -5.96 -18.23
C VAL A 400 -16.38 -6.20 -19.74
N ALA A 401 -15.25 -6.33 -20.42
CA ALA A 401 -15.23 -6.78 -21.81
C ALA A 401 -15.79 -8.21 -21.92
N PRO A 402 -16.55 -8.52 -22.96
CA PRO A 402 -16.99 -9.90 -23.19
C PRO A 402 -15.80 -10.80 -23.51
N PHE A 403 -15.86 -12.04 -23.03
CA PHE A 403 -14.85 -13.03 -23.40
C PHE A 403 -15.52 -14.29 -23.97
N HIS A 404 -15.02 -14.74 -25.11
CA HIS A 404 -15.44 -15.95 -25.81
C HIS A 404 -14.20 -16.65 -26.34
N ASN A 405 -14.01 -17.91 -25.94
CA ASN A 405 -12.87 -18.72 -26.35
C ASN A 405 -13.26 -20.21 -26.34
N GLY A 406 -12.38 -21.09 -26.76
CA GLY A 406 -12.62 -22.54 -26.76
C GLY A 406 -12.35 -23.21 -25.40
N GLN A 407 -12.07 -22.47 -24.36
CA GLN A 407 -11.80 -23.00 -23.01
C GLN A 407 -13.10 -23.46 -22.38
N ARG A 408 -13.10 -24.67 -21.78
CA ARG A 408 -14.29 -25.30 -21.23
C ARG A 408 -13.97 -26.16 -20.02
N ASP A 409 -15.02 -26.47 -19.24
CA ASP A 409 -15.00 -27.40 -18.11
C ASP A 409 -14.13 -26.89 -16.94
N ALA A 410 -13.68 -27.77 -16.06
CA ALA A 410 -12.91 -27.52 -14.83
C ALA A 410 -13.66 -26.75 -13.70
N GLN A 411 -13.03 -26.68 -12.55
CA GLN A 411 -13.63 -26.11 -11.33
C GLN A 411 -14.01 -24.63 -11.55
N HIS A 412 -15.10 -24.24 -10.94
CA HIS A 412 -15.64 -22.86 -10.96
C HIS A 412 -16.11 -22.39 -12.35
N ARG A 413 -16.34 -23.29 -13.29
CA ARG A 413 -17.00 -22.91 -14.55
C ARG A 413 -18.42 -22.46 -14.26
N THR A 414 -18.75 -21.20 -14.52
CA THR A 414 -20.05 -20.57 -14.25
C THR A 414 -20.76 -20.12 -15.53
N VAL A 415 -20.03 -20.02 -16.63
CA VAL A 415 -20.61 -19.70 -17.96
C VAL A 415 -21.24 -20.96 -18.57
N ILE A 416 -22.44 -20.79 -19.12
CA ILE A 416 -23.17 -21.82 -19.85
C ILE A 416 -22.99 -21.51 -21.33
N ASP A 417 -21.96 -22.11 -21.94
CA ASP A 417 -21.71 -21.96 -23.38
C ASP A 417 -22.77 -22.68 -24.20
N LYS A 418 -23.23 -22.04 -25.25
CA LYS A 418 -24.16 -22.64 -26.23
C LYS A 418 -23.40 -23.03 -27.46
N GLY A 419 -23.87 -24.09 -28.14
CA GLY A 419 -23.26 -24.55 -29.37
C GLY A 419 -22.56 -25.89 -29.22
N ARG A 420 -21.96 -26.35 -30.30
CA ARG A 420 -21.33 -27.68 -30.41
C ARG A 420 -19.81 -27.61 -30.54
N ALA A 421 -19.28 -26.45 -30.96
CA ALA A 421 -17.86 -26.24 -31.17
C ALA A 421 -17.22 -25.54 -30.00
N SER A 422 -16.20 -26.15 -29.39
CA SER A 422 -15.32 -25.55 -28.39
C SER A 422 -13.87 -25.47 -28.91
N TYR A 423 -13.73 -25.26 -30.21
CA TYR A 423 -12.44 -25.17 -30.90
C TYR A 423 -12.55 -24.19 -32.07
N GLU A 424 -11.44 -23.60 -32.43
CA GLU A 424 -11.26 -22.72 -33.58
C GLU A 424 -10.04 -23.22 -34.37
N PRO A 425 -10.11 -23.29 -35.71
CA PRO A 425 -11.26 -22.98 -36.56
C PRO A 425 -12.34 -24.09 -36.56
N ASN A 426 -13.59 -23.70 -36.76
CA ASN A 426 -14.70 -24.60 -36.88
C ASN A 426 -15.62 -24.21 -38.05
N SER A 427 -16.41 -25.17 -38.54
CA SER A 427 -17.45 -24.91 -39.55
C SER A 427 -18.86 -25.23 -39.04
N ILE A 428 -18.98 -25.86 -37.87
CA ILE A 428 -20.24 -26.35 -37.31
C ILE A 428 -21.07 -25.18 -36.77
N ASP A 429 -20.45 -24.27 -36.04
CA ASP A 429 -21.11 -23.10 -35.45
C ASP A 429 -20.84 -21.83 -36.28
N GLY A 430 -20.77 -21.97 -37.60
CA GLY A 430 -20.55 -20.86 -38.53
C GLY A 430 -19.14 -20.26 -38.45
N GLY A 431 -18.21 -20.95 -37.80
CA GLY A 431 -16.83 -20.52 -37.59
C GLY A 431 -16.65 -19.49 -36.48
N TRP A 432 -17.55 -19.45 -35.49
CA TRP A 432 -17.43 -18.53 -34.33
C TRP A 432 -17.06 -19.30 -33.05
N PRO A 433 -16.35 -18.61 -32.09
CA PRO A 433 -15.69 -17.29 -32.21
C PRO A 433 -14.57 -17.32 -33.27
N LYS A 434 -14.18 -16.13 -33.77
CA LYS A 434 -13.12 -15.97 -34.78
C LYS A 434 -12.05 -15.02 -34.29
N GLU A 435 -10.82 -15.22 -34.79
CA GLU A 435 -9.72 -14.25 -34.68
C GLU A 435 -10.13 -12.87 -35.21
N THR A 436 -9.63 -11.83 -34.64
CA THR A 436 -9.78 -10.44 -35.10
C THR A 436 -8.44 -9.95 -35.60
N PRO A 437 -8.25 -9.71 -36.91
CA PRO A 437 -6.99 -9.21 -37.46
C PRO A 437 -6.59 -7.89 -36.77
N PRO A 438 -5.29 -7.65 -36.52
CA PRO A 438 -4.82 -6.42 -35.85
C PRO A 438 -5.21 -5.13 -36.57
N ALA A 439 -5.33 -5.18 -37.90
CA ALA A 439 -5.72 -4.04 -38.74
C ALA A 439 -7.24 -3.76 -38.77
N ALA A 440 -8.07 -4.62 -38.17
CA ALA A 440 -9.50 -4.37 -38.05
C ALA A 440 -9.79 -3.24 -37.09
N LYS A 441 -11.01 -2.65 -37.20
CA LYS A 441 -11.50 -1.77 -36.15
C LYS A 441 -11.59 -2.57 -34.84
N ASP A 442 -11.04 -2.05 -33.77
CA ASP A 442 -10.89 -2.74 -32.49
C ASP A 442 -10.14 -4.07 -32.66
N GLY A 443 -8.99 -4.03 -33.36
CA GLY A 443 -8.20 -5.20 -33.77
C GLY A 443 -7.64 -6.00 -32.58
N GLY A 444 -7.43 -7.30 -32.82
CA GLY A 444 -6.88 -8.21 -31.82
C GLY A 444 -5.46 -7.85 -31.41
N PHE A 445 -5.02 -8.39 -30.26
CA PHE A 445 -3.66 -8.26 -29.78
C PHE A 445 -2.67 -8.93 -30.73
N GLU A 446 -1.57 -8.25 -30.98
CA GLU A 446 -0.41 -8.75 -31.70
C GLU A 446 0.85 -8.38 -30.91
N SER A 447 1.73 -9.37 -30.69
CA SER A 447 3.02 -9.13 -30.04
C SER A 447 3.92 -8.31 -30.94
N TYR A 448 4.74 -7.44 -30.32
CA TYR A 448 5.73 -6.66 -31.05
C TYR A 448 6.77 -7.59 -31.72
N PRO A 449 7.00 -7.45 -33.04
CA PRO A 449 7.92 -8.34 -33.76
C PRO A 449 9.38 -7.94 -33.52
N GLU A 450 9.92 -8.28 -32.36
CA GLU A 450 11.31 -8.02 -32.01
C GLU A 450 12.26 -9.05 -32.63
N ARG A 451 13.32 -8.57 -33.26
CA ARG A 451 14.36 -9.46 -33.80
C ARG A 451 15.32 -9.87 -32.69
N ILE A 452 15.48 -11.18 -32.52
CA ILE A 452 16.50 -11.78 -31.62
C ILE A 452 17.57 -12.47 -32.46
N ASP A 453 18.82 -12.03 -32.31
CA ASP A 453 19.98 -12.63 -32.99
C ASP A 453 21.02 -13.05 -31.94
N ALA A 454 20.80 -14.20 -31.30
CA ALA A 454 21.62 -14.70 -30.21
C ALA A 454 21.54 -16.22 -30.05
N ASN A 455 22.55 -16.80 -29.40
CA ASN A 455 22.54 -18.21 -28.98
C ASN A 455 21.72 -18.40 -27.72
N LYS A 456 21.03 -19.54 -27.58
CA LYS A 456 20.42 -19.95 -26.31
C LYS A 456 21.47 -20.38 -25.32
N ILE A 457 21.71 -19.58 -24.30
CA ILE A 457 22.72 -19.79 -23.27
C ILE A 457 22.15 -19.60 -21.87
N ARG A 458 22.80 -20.15 -20.86
CA ARG A 458 22.50 -19.91 -19.44
C ARG A 458 23.58 -19.00 -18.86
N GLN A 459 23.43 -17.70 -19.05
CA GLN A 459 24.40 -16.70 -18.62
C GLN A 459 23.67 -15.38 -18.35
N ARG A 460 24.17 -14.62 -17.35
CA ARG A 460 23.72 -13.24 -17.14
C ARG A 460 24.52 -12.30 -18.05
N SER A 461 23.87 -11.23 -18.52
CA SER A 461 24.56 -10.19 -19.28
C SER A 461 25.59 -9.45 -18.40
N GLU A 462 26.72 -9.08 -18.98
CA GLU A 462 27.70 -8.20 -18.31
C GLU A 462 27.14 -6.79 -18.05
N SER A 463 26.16 -6.34 -18.83
CA SER A 463 25.45 -5.07 -18.59
C SER A 463 24.76 -5.02 -17.23
N PHE A 464 24.50 -6.19 -16.61
CA PHE A 464 23.92 -6.33 -15.28
C PHE A 464 24.96 -6.45 -14.14
N SER A 465 26.26 -6.32 -14.42
CA SER A 465 27.33 -6.57 -13.43
C SER A 465 27.53 -5.44 -12.42
N ASP A 466 27.04 -4.24 -12.70
CA ASP A 466 27.12 -3.12 -11.76
C ASP A 466 26.01 -3.22 -10.68
N HIS A 467 26.41 -3.50 -9.45
CA HIS A 467 25.49 -3.69 -8.34
C HIS A 467 25.44 -2.52 -7.36
N PHE A 468 26.37 -1.55 -7.44
CA PHE A 468 26.56 -0.56 -6.39
C PHE A 468 26.37 0.90 -6.82
N SER A 469 26.54 1.25 -8.09
CA SER A 469 26.48 2.66 -8.53
C SER A 469 25.14 3.31 -8.22
N GLN A 470 24.04 2.61 -8.45
CA GLN A 470 22.70 3.16 -8.14
C GLN A 470 22.32 3.08 -6.67
N ALA A 471 22.84 2.11 -5.91
CA ALA A 471 22.72 2.15 -4.45
C ALA A 471 23.44 3.38 -3.87
N ARG A 472 24.61 3.73 -4.45
CA ARG A 472 25.34 4.96 -4.13
C ARG A 472 24.57 6.21 -4.54
N LEU A 473 24.03 6.24 -5.76
CA LEU A 473 23.15 7.32 -6.25
C LEU A 473 22.02 7.57 -5.25
N PHE A 474 21.32 6.52 -4.82
CA PHE A 474 20.23 6.62 -3.86
C PHE A 474 20.70 7.24 -2.54
N PHE A 475 21.77 6.70 -1.94
CA PHE A 475 22.28 7.21 -0.66
C PHE A 475 22.76 8.67 -0.76
N ASN A 476 23.46 9.02 -1.83
CA ASN A 476 23.92 10.40 -2.07
C ASN A 476 22.75 11.38 -2.20
N SER A 477 21.63 10.92 -2.77
CA SER A 477 20.43 11.74 -3.02
C SER A 477 19.60 12.04 -1.77
N MET A 478 19.83 11.31 -0.68
CA MET A 478 19.09 11.46 0.56
C MET A 478 19.50 12.73 1.33
N SER A 479 18.53 13.36 1.97
CA SER A 479 18.77 14.40 2.97
C SER A 479 19.50 13.84 4.21
N GLU A 480 20.05 14.70 5.04
CA GLU A 480 20.82 14.26 6.21
C GLU A 480 20.00 13.38 7.17
N HIS A 481 18.74 13.76 7.46
CA HIS A 481 17.89 12.92 8.32
C HIS A 481 17.56 11.56 7.68
N GLU A 482 17.34 11.50 6.36
CA GLU A 482 17.11 10.24 5.66
C GLU A 482 18.33 9.33 5.72
N LYS A 483 19.56 9.88 5.59
CA LYS A 483 20.82 9.12 5.78
C LYS A 483 20.94 8.57 7.19
N GLU A 484 20.64 9.40 8.22
CA GLU A 484 20.63 8.96 9.61
C GLU A 484 19.64 7.80 9.85
N HIS A 485 18.46 7.88 9.25
CA HIS A 485 17.44 6.81 9.32
C HIS A 485 17.92 5.52 8.65
N ILE A 486 18.59 5.60 7.51
CA ILE A 486 19.19 4.44 6.84
C ILE A 486 20.25 3.77 7.73
N ILE A 487 21.15 4.56 8.32
CA ILE A 487 22.16 4.05 9.24
C ILE A 487 21.52 3.38 10.46
N ALA A 488 20.51 4.02 11.04
CA ALA A 488 19.78 3.49 12.19
C ALA A 488 19.04 2.19 11.82
N ALA A 489 18.43 2.12 10.64
CA ALA A 489 17.72 0.93 10.17
C ALA A 489 18.68 -0.25 9.96
N TYR A 490 19.79 -0.07 9.25
CA TYR A 490 20.81 -1.12 9.12
C TYR A 490 21.33 -1.58 10.48
N SER A 491 21.60 -0.65 11.39
CA SER A 491 22.11 -0.97 12.73
C SER A 491 21.08 -1.76 13.53
N PHE A 492 19.80 -1.41 13.45
CA PHE A 492 18.71 -2.12 14.13
C PHE A 492 18.50 -3.52 13.57
N GLU A 493 18.37 -3.64 12.25
CA GLU A 493 18.07 -4.93 11.59
C GLU A 493 19.25 -5.91 11.74
N LEU A 494 20.49 -5.46 11.44
CA LEU A 494 21.70 -6.27 11.59
C LEU A 494 22.03 -6.58 13.06
N GLY A 495 21.62 -5.70 13.99
CA GLY A 495 21.78 -5.93 15.42
C GLY A 495 21.03 -7.15 15.96
N LYS A 496 20.05 -7.66 15.20
CA LYS A 496 19.28 -8.88 15.52
C LYS A 496 19.82 -10.14 14.82
N VAL A 497 20.78 -9.99 13.92
CA VAL A 497 21.44 -11.11 13.26
C VAL A 497 22.40 -11.77 14.27
N GLU A 498 22.25 -13.06 14.51
CA GLU A 498 23.03 -13.76 15.52
C GLU A 498 24.49 -14.00 15.07
N ARG A 499 24.70 -14.32 13.79
CA ARG A 499 26.01 -14.69 13.25
C ARG A 499 26.83 -13.47 12.86
N GLU A 500 27.91 -13.21 13.61
CA GLU A 500 28.81 -12.07 13.37
C GLU A 500 29.35 -12.03 11.94
N PHE A 501 29.70 -13.18 11.36
CA PHE A 501 30.26 -13.20 10.00
C PHE A 501 29.29 -12.68 8.93
N ILE A 502 27.97 -12.84 9.11
CA ILE A 502 26.95 -12.29 8.22
C ILE A 502 26.94 -10.76 8.36
N ARG A 503 26.92 -10.24 9.59
CA ARG A 503 27.00 -8.80 9.85
C ARG A 503 28.25 -8.19 9.26
N ALA A 504 29.42 -8.85 9.47
CA ALA A 504 30.70 -8.40 8.95
C ALA A 504 30.74 -8.40 7.42
N ARG A 505 30.20 -9.44 6.77
CA ARG A 505 30.11 -9.50 5.30
C ARG A 505 29.24 -8.36 4.76
N GLN A 506 28.06 -8.14 5.34
CA GLN A 506 27.17 -7.03 4.93
C GLN A 506 27.86 -5.67 5.03
N VAL A 507 28.59 -5.43 6.12
CA VAL A 507 29.32 -4.16 6.33
C VAL A 507 30.50 -4.01 5.35
N ASN A 508 31.33 -5.05 5.22
CA ASN A 508 32.60 -4.94 4.49
C ASN A 508 32.45 -5.12 2.98
N GLU A 509 31.52 -5.98 2.53
CA GLU A 509 31.42 -6.37 1.13
C GLU A 509 30.23 -5.70 0.41
N ILE A 510 29.24 -5.19 1.17
CA ILE A 510 28.10 -4.50 0.60
C ILE A 510 28.13 -3.02 0.95
N LEU A 511 27.99 -2.65 2.24
CA LEU A 511 27.88 -1.24 2.63
C LEU A 511 29.14 -0.43 2.29
N ALA A 512 30.34 -0.99 2.46
CA ALA A 512 31.59 -0.30 2.13
C ALA A 512 31.75 0.01 0.63
N ASN A 513 31.04 -0.72 -0.23
CA ASN A 513 30.98 -0.46 -1.67
C ASN A 513 29.92 0.61 -2.04
N ILE A 514 28.93 0.82 -1.19
CA ILE A 514 27.93 1.89 -1.37
C ILE A 514 28.52 3.22 -0.88
N ASP A 515 28.80 3.29 0.42
CA ASP A 515 29.39 4.46 1.06
C ASP A 515 30.23 4.05 2.29
N LEU A 516 31.45 4.55 2.35
CA LEU A 516 32.38 4.14 3.39
C LEU A 516 32.03 4.69 4.78
N GLU A 517 31.43 5.88 4.85
CA GLU A 517 31.00 6.48 6.12
C GLU A 517 29.76 5.75 6.66
N LEU A 518 28.79 5.44 5.81
CA LEU A 518 27.65 4.56 6.14
C LEU A 518 28.16 3.26 6.77
N ALA A 519 29.10 2.57 6.10
CA ALA A 519 29.63 1.30 6.55
C ALA A 519 30.35 1.40 7.90
N LYS A 520 31.19 2.43 8.09
CA LYS A 520 31.91 2.69 9.37
C LYS A 520 30.94 2.92 10.52
N ARG A 521 29.92 3.72 10.29
CA ARG A 521 28.93 4.07 11.33
C ARG A 521 28.07 2.87 11.72
N VAL A 522 27.65 2.06 10.74
CA VAL A 522 26.93 0.81 11.01
C VAL A 522 27.85 -0.18 11.75
N ALA A 523 29.14 -0.32 11.32
CA ALA A 523 30.11 -1.16 12.01
C ALA A 523 30.25 -0.76 13.48
N ALA A 524 30.43 0.54 13.76
CA ALA A 524 30.55 1.06 15.12
C ALA A 524 29.33 0.73 15.98
N ASN A 525 28.11 0.87 15.43
CA ASN A 525 26.87 0.55 16.13
C ASN A 525 26.72 -0.96 16.41
N LEU A 526 27.34 -1.81 15.60
CA LEU A 526 27.32 -3.27 15.74
C LEU A 526 28.52 -3.83 16.54
N GLY A 527 29.46 -2.99 16.96
CA GLY A 527 30.68 -3.41 17.65
C GLY A 527 31.68 -4.15 16.73
N LEU A 528 31.62 -3.91 15.41
CA LEU A 528 32.48 -4.52 14.42
C LEU A 528 33.67 -3.60 14.05
N PRO A 529 34.80 -4.17 13.57
CA PRO A 529 35.89 -3.39 13.00
C PRO A 529 35.40 -2.53 11.81
N ALA A 530 35.81 -1.26 11.81
CA ALA A 530 35.44 -0.34 10.73
C ALA A 530 36.19 -0.69 9.42
N PRO A 531 35.50 -0.78 8.27
CA PRO A 531 36.17 -0.98 6.99
C PRO A 531 37.02 0.23 6.61
N SER A 532 38.16 -0.02 5.98
CA SER A 532 39.09 1.04 5.52
C SER A 532 38.84 1.44 4.05
N LYS A 533 38.25 0.54 3.24
CA LYS A 533 37.96 0.74 1.81
C LYS A 533 36.84 -0.21 1.37
N GLY A 534 36.27 0.03 0.21
CA GLY A 534 35.43 -0.93 -0.48
C GLY A 534 36.21 -2.13 -1.00
N THR A 535 35.51 -3.21 -1.30
CA THR A 535 36.10 -4.47 -1.82
C THR A 535 36.13 -4.54 -3.34
N VAL A 536 35.32 -3.72 -4.02
CA VAL A 536 35.25 -3.60 -5.48
C VAL A 536 35.43 -2.15 -5.93
N GLU A 537 35.93 -1.97 -7.15
CA GLU A 537 35.90 -0.66 -7.80
C GLU A 537 34.47 -0.42 -8.35
N VAL A 538 33.78 0.53 -7.75
CA VAL A 538 32.41 0.89 -8.18
C VAL A 538 32.48 1.76 -9.43
N ARG A 539 31.69 1.40 -10.43
CA ARG A 539 31.61 2.12 -11.70
C ARG A 539 31.28 3.59 -11.44
N LYS A 540 32.01 4.50 -12.08
CA LYS A 540 31.66 5.91 -12.12
C LYS A 540 30.54 6.09 -13.15
N THR A 541 29.47 6.76 -12.72
CA THR A 541 28.34 7.10 -13.55
C THR A 541 28.35 8.59 -13.89
N SER A 542 27.69 8.96 -14.97
CA SER A 542 27.51 10.36 -15.37
C SER A 542 26.57 11.13 -14.41
N PHE A 543 25.84 10.42 -13.58
CA PHE A 543 24.81 10.98 -12.68
C PHE A 543 24.87 10.30 -11.31
N ASP A 544 25.22 11.03 -10.26
CA ASP A 544 25.46 10.51 -8.91
C ASP A 544 24.56 11.13 -7.83
N HIS A 545 23.62 11.98 -8.21
CA HIS A 545 22.66 12.64 -7.33
C HIS A 545 21.36 12.95 -8.05
N SER A 546 20.20 12.58 -7.47
CA SER A 546 18.85 12.83 -7.98
C SER A 546 17.94 13.35 -6.86
N PRO A 547 17.65 14.66 -6.83
CA PRO A 547 16.76 15.26 -5.84
C PRO A 547 15.36 14.61 -5.79
N ALA A 548 14.87 14.07 -6.90
CA ALA A 548 13.57 13.39 -6.96
C ALA A 548 13.50 12.11 -6.11
N LEU A 549 14.64 11.55 -5.69
CA LEU A 549 14.68 10.35 -4.84
C LEU A 549 14.43 10.65 -3.36
N SER A 550 14.76 11.85 -2.87
CA SER A 550 14.54 12.24 -1.47
C SER A 550 13.06 12.56 -1.21
N GLN A 551 12.48 11.96 -0.18
CA GLN A 551 11.11 12.27 0.25
C GLN A 551 10.95 13.70 0.76
N ALA A 552 12.02 14.33 1.23
CA ALA A 552 12.01 15.72 1.65
C ALA A 552 11.54 16.68 0.53
N ASN A 553 11.72 16.29 -0.73
CA ASN A 553 11.31 17.05 -1.91
C ASN A 553 9.92 16.63 -2.47
N LEU A 554 9.24 15.68 -1.83
CA LEU A 554 7.98 15.10 -2.30
C LEU A 554 6.80 15.35 -1.35
N LEU A 555 6.98 16.27 -0.40
CA LEU A 555 5.93 16.64 0.56
C LEU A 555 4.80 17.41 -0.14
N PRO A 556 3.56 17.29 0.37
CA PRO A 556 2.46 18.10 -0.14
C PRO A 556 2.64 19.58 0.25
N GLU A 557 2.08 20.47 -0.53
CA GLU A 557 2.08 21.91 -0.23
C GLU A 557 1.00 22.31 0.79
N ASP A 558 0.07 21.42 1.10
CA ASP A 558 -1.08 21.66 1.96
C ASP A 558 -1.18 20.65 3.13
N ILE A 559 -2.21 20.80 3.95
CA ILE A 559 -2.50 19.92 5.08
C ILE A 559 -3.76 19.08 4.89
N LYS A 560 -4.25 18.95 3.67
CA LYS A 560 -5.41 18.11 3.37
C LYS A 560 -5.25 16.71 3.97
N THR A 561 -6.36 16.18 4.48
CA THR A 561 -6.46 14.84 5.07
C THR A 561 -5.61 14.59 6.31
N ARG A 562 -4.84 15.61 6.80
CA ARG A 562 -4.05 15.47 8.04
C ARG A 562 -4.98 15.39 9.24
N LYS A 563 -4.60 14.56 10.21
CA LYS A 563 -5.38 14.31 11.44
C LYS A 563 -4.73 15.04 12.62
N VAL A 564 -5.51 15.90 13.31
CA VAL A 564 -5.04 16.69 14.47
C VAL A 564 -5.80 16.25 15.73
N ALA A 565 -5.06 15.87 16.76
CA ALA A 565 -5.61 15.62 18.09
C ALA A 565 -5.83 16.92 18.85
N ILE A 566 -7.01 17.14 19.40
CA ILE A 566 -7.31 18.24 20.33
C ILE A 566 -7.46 17.63 21.72
N LEU A 567 -6.53 17.93 22.64
CA LEU A 567 -6.56 17.38 24.00
C LEU A 567 -7.30 18.32 24.96
N ALA A 568 -8.33 17.83 25.64
CA ALA A 568 -9.16 18.62 26.54
C ALA A 568 -9.57 17.84 27.78
N ALA A 569 -9.72 18.56 28.89
CA ALA A 569 -10.34 18.09 30.12
C ALA A 569 -11.42 19.09 30.56
N ASN A 570 -12.12 18.82 31.66
CA ASN A 570 -13.14 19.74 32.19
C ASN A 570 -12.59 21.13 32.49
N GLY A 571 -13.30 22.15 32.08
CA GLY A 571 -12.91 23.56 32.20
C GLY A 571 -12.10 24.08 31.00
N VAL A 572 -12.18 23.40 29.86
CA VAL A 572 -11.49 23.78 28.62
C VAL A 572 -12.11 25.02 27.96
N ASP A 573 -11.31 25.78 27.23
CA ASP A 573 -11.78 26.85 26.34
C ASP A 573 -12.49 26.27 25.10
N GLY A 574 -13.83 26.25 25.16
CA GLY A 574 -14.66 25.74 24.09
C GLY A 574 -14.59 26.56 22.81
N ALA A 575 -14.41 27.88 22.91
CA ALA A 575 -14.32 28.77 21.75
C ALA A 575 -13.02 28.50 20.97
N ALA A 576 -11.92 28.20 21.66
CA ALA A 576 -10.66 27.83 21.02
C ALA A 576 -10.77 26.49 20.27
N ILE A 577 -11.51 25.52 20.81
CA ILE A 577 -11.79 24.23 20.12
C ILE A 577 -12.57 24.48 18.82
N ASP A 578 -13.68 25.22 18.90
CA ASP A 578 -14.52 25.48 17.72
C ASP A 578 -13.76 26.26 16.64
N ALA A 579 -12.97 27.26 17.04
CA ALA A 579 -12.14 28.06 16.13
C ALA A 579 -11.10 27.19 15.40
N MET A 580 -10.38 26.32 16.13
CA MET A 580 -9.37 25.44 15.56
C MET A 580 -10.00 24.38 14.64
N LYS A 581 -11.09 23.73 15.07
CA LYS A 581 -11.83 22.77 14.24
C LYS A 581 -12.29 23.41 12.92
N LYS A 582 -12.84 24.63 12.98
CA LYS A 582 -13.27 25.36 11.78
C LYS A 582 -12.08 25.71 10.87
N ALA A 583 -10.96 26.14 11.44
CA ALA A 583 -9.75 26.49 10.65
C ALA A 583 -9.14 25.26 9.96
N LEU A 584 -9.04 24.12 10.65
CA LEU A 584 -8.56 22.84 10.08
C LEU A 584 -9.49 22.33 8.97
N ALA A 585 -10.80 22.33 9.21
CA ALA A 585 -11.79 21.91 8.23
C ALA A 585 -11.73 22.77 6.94
N ALA A 586 -11.48 24.08 7.07
CA ALA A 586 -11.31 24.98 5.91
C ALA A 586 -10.08 24.63 5.05
N GLN A 587 -9.12 23.90 5.59
CA GLN A 587 -7.93 23.38 4.89
C GLN A 587 -8.08 21.90 4.51
N GLY A 588 -9.25 21.28 4.68
CA GLY A 588 -9.46 19.87 4.43
C GLY A 588 -8.76 18.93 5.42
N ALA A 589 -8.34 19.42 6.58
CA ALA A 589 -7.77 18.62 7.65
C ALA A 589 -8.84 18.19 8.68
N HIS A 590 -8.59 17.09 9.38
CA HIS A 590 -9.52 16.50 10.34
C HIS A 590 -9.07 16.72 11.77
N ALA A 591 -9.99 17.13 12.65
CA ALA A 591 -9.72 17.28 14.07
C ALA A 591 -10.57 16.29 14.89
N LYS A 592 -9.94 15.66 15.89
CA LYS A 592 -10.61 14.81 16.88
C LYS A 592 -10.41 15.39 18.27
N LEU A 593 -11.53 15.58 18.99
CA LEU A 593 -11.50 16.02 20.39
C LEU A 593 -11.32 14.80 21.30
N LEU A 594 -10.25 14.79 22.06
CA LEU A 594 -9.90 13.70 22.95
C LEU A 594 -9.95 14.15 24.41
N GLY A 595 -10.54 13.31 25.24
CA GLY A 595 -10.61 13.52 26.69
C GLY A 595 -9.83 12.47 27.48
N PRO A 596 -9.71 12.61 28.81
CA PRO A 596 -9.18 11.57 29.69
C PRO A 596 -10.00 10.26 29.60
N THR A 597 -11.30 10.39 29.33
CA THR A 597 -12.25 9.29 29.11
C THR A 597 -13.12 9.60 27.91
N SER A 598 -13.96 8.66 27.49
CA SER A 598 -14.96 8.87 26.43
C SER A 598 -16.22 9.64 26.89
N ALA A 599 -16.28 10.08 28.15
CA ALA A 599 -17.35 10.93 28.65
C ALA A 599 -17.18 12.38 28.15
N PRO A 600 -18.29 13.12 27.92
CA PRO A 600 -18.22 14.51 27.52
C PRO A 600 -17.42 15.37 28.50
N VAL A 601 -16.58 16.26 27.97
CA VAL A 601 -15.88 17.28 28.77
C VAL A 601 -16.74 18.53 28.89
N LYS A 602 -16.60 19.26 30.00
CA LYS A 602 -17.27 20.55 30.22
C LYS A 602 -16.35 21.70 29.83
N THR A 603 -16.86 22.66 29.11
CA THR A 603 -16.17 23.93 28.84
C THR A 603 -16.08 24.79 30.12
N ALA A 604 -15.30 25.85 30.06
CA ALA A 604 -15.16 26.80 31.19
C ALA A 604 -16.48 27.49 31.56
N ASP A 605 -17.40 27.66 30.61
CA ASP A 605 -18.75 28.17 30.81
C ASP A 605 -19.81 27.09 31.17
N GLY A 606 -19.36 25.83 31.35
CA GLY A 606 -20.20 24.70 31.82
C GLY A 606 -20.94 23.91 30.72
N LYS A 607 -20.78 24.26 29.44
CA LYS A 607 -21.37 23.53 28.31
C LYS A 607 -20.71 22.16 28.17
N ALA A 608 -21.49 21.11 28.01
CA ALA A 608 -20.97 19.75 27.71
C ALA A 608 -20.57 19.64 26.23
N LEU A 609 -19.34 19.17 25.98
CA LEU A 609 -18.83 18.83 24.63
C LEU A 609 -18.58 17.33 24.55
N PRO A 610 -19.22 16.64 23.61
CA PRO A 610 -18.89 15.24 23.35
C PRO A 610 -17.46 15.13 22.86
N VAL A 611 -16.72 14.12 23.33
CA VAL A 611 -15.39 13.76 22.84
C VAL A 611 -15.49 12.65 21.81
N ASP A 612 -14.58 12.64 20.86
CA ASP A 612 -14.51 11.59 19.84
C ASP A 612 -14.00 10.26 20.44
N ALA A 613 -13.06 10.34 21.38
CA ALA A 613 -12.52 9.18 22.10
C ALA A 613 -11.72 9.61 23.36
N SER A 614 -11.29 8.62 24.16
CA SER A 614 -10.25 8.84 25.17
C SER A 614 -8.86 8.95 24.53
N MET A 615 -7.93 9.61 25.20
CA MET A 615 -6.52 9.69 24.77
C MET A 615 -5.84 8.30 24.70
N GLU A 616 -6.24 7.36 25.54
CA GLU A 616 -5.77 5.96 25.45
C GLU A 616 -6.34 5.24 24.24
N GLY A 617 -7.62 5.48 23.91
CA GLY A 617 -8.31 4.87 22.76
C GLY A 617 -7.85 5.38 21.41
N MET A 618 -7.33 6.63 21.37
CA MET A 618 -6.73 7.25 20.19
C MET A 618 -5.36 7.84 20.53
N PRO A 619 -4.29 7.03 20.53
CA PRO A 619 -2.95 7.45 20.93
C PRO A 619 -2.32 8.44 19.94
N SER A 620 -1.29 9.16 20.37
CA SER A 620 -0.63 10.24 19.58
C SER A 620 -0.10 9.74 18.24
N VAL A 621 0.27 8.46 18.15
CA VAL A 621 0.86 7.85 16.94
C VAL A 621 -0.08 7.84 15.73
N ILE A 622 -1.40 7.90 15.92
CA ILE A 622 -2.37 7.95 14.81
C ILE A 622 -2.63 9.36 14.26
N PHE A 623 -2.08 10.40 14.90
CA PHE A 623 -2.27 11.80 14.52
C PHE A 623 -1.01 12.42 13.93
N ASP A 624 -1.20 13.44 13.11
CA ASP A 624 -0.12 14.21 12.48
C ASP A 624 0.38 15.36 13.39
N ALA A 625 -0.51 15.89 14.22
CA ALA A 625 -0.23 17.02 15.09
C ALA A 625 -1.14 17.03 16.32
N VAL A 626 -0.77 17.87 17.30
CA VAL A 626 -1.54 18.02 18.54
C VAL A 626 -1.84 19.50 18.79
N PHE A 627 -3.08 19.80 19.15
CA PHE A 627 -3.51 21.10 19.65
C PHE A 627 -4.02 20.99 21.08
N VAL A 628 -3.55 21.83 21.97
CA VAL A 628 -4.04 21.90 23.36
C VAL A 628 -4.69 23.27 23.58
N PRO A 629 -6.03 23.33 23.66
CA PRO A 629 -6.73 24.58 24.01
C PRO A 629 -6.49 24.99 25.46
N GLY A 630 -6.58 26.28 25.71
CA GLY A 630 -6.47 26.83 27.05
C GLY A 630 -7.64 26.46 27.97
N GLY A 631 -7.64 27.06 29.18
CA GLY A 631 -8.60 26.83 30.25
C GLY A 631 -7.92 26.30 31.49
N ALA A 632 -7.73 27.15 32.50
CA ALA A 632 -6.91 26.88 33.68
C ALA A 632 -7.26 25.54 34.38
N ALA A 633 -8.56 25.20 34.50
CA ALA A 633 -8.98 23.95 35.11
C ALA A 633 -8.67 22.74 34.24
N SER A 634 -8.82 22.85 32.92
CA SER A 634 -8.47 21.80 31.95
C SER A 634 -6.96 21.53 31.98
N ILE A 635 -6.16 22.60 31.93
CA ILE A 635 -4.70 22.47 31.94
C ILE A 635 -4.20 21.85 33.25
N LYS A 636 -4.79 22.27 34.40
CA LYS A 636 -4.48 21.67 35.69
C LYS A 636 -4.78 20.17 35.71
N ALA A 637 -5.90 19.76 35.14
CA ALA A 637 -6.30 18.34 35.05
C ALA A 637 -5.32 17.56 34.14
N LEU A 638 -5.02 18.08 32.94
CA LEU A 638 -4.08 17.46 32.00
C LEU A 638 -2.65 17.40 32.58
N SER A 639 -2.24 18.40 33.37
CA SER A 639 -0.93 18.41 34.04
C SER A 639 -0.78 17.32 35.11
N ALA A 640 -1.89 16.81 35.64
CA ALA A 640 -1.91 15.72 36.61
C ALA A 640 -2.18 14.35 35.98
N ASP A 641 -2.43 14.30 34.68
CA ASP A 641 -2.77 13.08 33.94
C ASP A 641 -1.54 12.55 33.21
N GLY A 642 -1.01 11.40 33.66
CA GLY A 642 0.17 10.77 33.06
C GLY A 642 -0.04 10.38 31.59
N VAL A 643 -1.27 10.06 31.16
CA VAL A 643 -1.60 9.73 29.77
C VAL A 643 -1.50 10.98 28.90
N ALA A 644 -2.05 12.11 29.36
CA ALA A 644 -1.96 13.39 28.65
C ALA A 644 -0.51 13.89 28.52
N LEU A 645 0.28 13.77 29.62
CA LEU A 645 1.69 14.14 29.60
C LEU A 645 2.50 13.25 28.66
N HIS A 646 2.29 11.94 28.71
CA HIS A 646 2.93 10.99 27.79
C HIS A 646 2.53 11.26 26.33
N TYR A 647 1.27 11.62 26.07
CA TYR A 647 0.78 11.96 24.74
C TYR A 647 1.58 13.11 24.10
N LEU A 648 1.84 14.15 24.86
CA LEU A 648 2.64 15.31 24.41
C LEU A 648 4.12 14.97 24.25
N LEU A 649 4.70 14.21 25.18
CA LEU A 649 6.08 13.73 25.07
C LEU A 649 6.27 12.85 23.84
N GLU A 650 5.35 11.93 23.60
CA GLU A 650 5.37 11.01 22.44
C GLU A 650 5.20 11.80 21.13
N ALA A 651 4.27 12.75 21.06
CA ALA A 651 4.10 13.60 19.88
C ALA A 651 5.36 14.45 19.60
N TYR A 652 6.00 14.97 20.64
CA TYR A 652 7.25 15.71 20.52
C TYR A 652 8.39 14.80 20.05
N LYS A 653 8.54 13.61 20.64
CA LYS A 653 9.52 12.59 20.26
C LYS A 653 9.36 12.15 18.80
N HIS A 654 8.12 12.06 18.33
CA HIS A 654 7.82 11.71 16.93
C HIS A 654 7.84 12.93 16.01
N LEU A 655 8.46 14.03 16.43
CA LEU A 655 8.73 15.24 15.65
C LEU A 655 7.47 15.93 15.12
N LYS A 656 6.31 15.71 15.74
CA LYS A 656 5.03 16.26 15.29
C LYS A 656 4.89 17.73 15.70
N ALA A 657 4.09 18.48 14.95
CA ALA A 657 3.71 19.84 15.31
C ALA A 657 2.80 19.84 16.55
N ILE A 658 3.06 20.71 17.51
CA ILE A 658 2.28 20.87 18.74
C ILE A 658 1.94 22.35 18.90
N ALA A 659 0.67 22.69 19.06
CA ALA A 659 0.22 24.05 19.31
C ALA A 659 -0.43 24.15 20.68
N LEU A 660 0.07 25.09 21.52
CA LEU A 660 -0.35 25.34 22.89
C LEU A 660 -1.03 26.71 22.98
N HIS A 661 -2.34 26.72 23.26
CA HIS A 661 -3.12 27.93 23.33
C HIS A 661 -3.28 28.41 24.78
N GLY A 662 -3.02 29.71 25.05
CA GLY A 662 -3.25 30.33 26.32
C GLY A 662 -2.47 29.69 27.48
N ASP A 663 -3.18 29.20 28.49
CA ASP A 663 -2.59 28.58 29.69
C ASP A 663 -1.88 27.24 29.38
N ALA A 664 -2.13 26.63 28.23
CA ALA A 664 -1.53 25.35 27.84
C ALA A 664 0.01 25.42 27.75
N LYS A 665 0.59 26.60 27.63
CA LYS A 665 2.05 26.80 27.69
C LYS A 665 2.70 26.19 28.93
N GLN A 666 1.95 26.11 30.07
CA GLN A 666 2.44 25.51 31.31
C GLN A 666 2.85 24.04 31.13
N LEU A 667 2.24 23.32 30.18
CA LEU A 667 2.60 21.94 29.89
C LEU A 667 3.99 21.82 29.25
N GLN A 668 4.41 22.82 28.45
CA GLN A 668 5.77 22.85 27.92
C GLN A 668 6.80 22.99 29.05
N ASP A 669 6.55 23.91 30.00
CA ASP A 669 7.45 24.16 31.15
C ASP A 669 7.51 22.91 32.04
N LEU A 670 6.35 22.28 32.33
CA LEU A 670 6.24 21.05 33.12
C LEU A 670 7.03 19.91 32.52
N LEU A 671 6.91 19.71 31.21
CA LEU A 671 7.55 18.62 30.47
C LEU A 671 8.98 18.95 30.02
N LYS A 672 9.45 20.19 30.29
CA LYS A 672 10.77 20.69 29.89
C LYS A 672 11.06 20.52 28.40
N LEU A 673 10.02 20.75 27.57
CA LEU A 673 10.18 20.67 26.12
C LEU A 673 10.88 21.93 25.60
N GLU A 674 11.91 21.74 24.81
CA GLU A 674 12.61 22.85 24.16
C GLU A 674 11.74 23.47 23.06
N ALA A 675 11.74 24.82 23.00
CA ALA A 675 11.06 25.54 21.94
C ALA A 675 11.73 25.32 20.58
N ASP A 676 10.94 25.11 19.56
CA ASP A 676 11.38 24.95 18.15
C ASP A 676 10.27 25.39 17.17
N ALA A 677 10.53 25.24 15.88
CA ALA A 677 9.61 25.67 14.82
C ALA A 677 8.25 24.92 14.81
N GLY A 678 8.14 23.79 15.50
CA GLY A 678 6.91 23.00 15.57
C GLY A 678 6.30 22.93 16.96
N LEU A 679 6.88 23.54 17.98
CA LEU A 679 6.27 23.70 19.31
C LEU A 679 5.84 25.16 19.49
N LEU A 680 4.59 25.41 19.18
CA LEU A 680 4.02 26.74 19.02
C LEU A 680 3.22 27.17 20.24
N GLN A 681 3.36 28.43 20.63
CA GLN A 681 2.59 29.05 21.70
C GLN A 681 1.84 30.27 21.17
N GLY A 682 0.61 30.49 21.61
CA GLY A 682 -0.17 31.65 21.22
C GLY A 682 -1.27 31.97 22.20
N LYS A 683 -1.63 33.28 22.28
CA LYS A 683 -2.72 33.76 23.13
C LYS A 683 -4.10 33.58 22.52
N ASP A 684 -4.18 33.46 21.21
CA ASP A 684 -5.40 33.30 20.44
C ASP A 684 -5.19 32.30 19.29
N VAL A 685 -6.28 31.69 18.86
CA VAL A 685 -6.25 30.68 17.78
C VAL A 685 -5.87 31.26 16.42
N PRO A 686 -6.36 32.45 15.99
CA PRO A 686 -5.93 33.04 14.72
C PRO A 686 -4.43 33.22 14.59
N GLY A 687 -3.75 33.63 15.66
CA GLY A 687 -2.28 33.78 15.67
C GLY A 687 -1.53 32.46 15.58
N LEU A 688 -2.15 31.37 16.06
CA LEU A 688 -1.57 30.02 15.99
C LEU A 688 -1.79 29.31 14.65
N THR A 689 -2.91 29.56 13.94
CA THR A 689 -3.30 28.75 12.77
C THR A 689 -2.25 28.74 11.67
N LYS A 690 -1.76 29.90 11.23
CA LYS A 690 -0.81 29.97 10.12
C LYS A 690 0.52 29.24 10.42
N PRO A 691 1.22 29.49 11.53
CA PRO A 691 2.46 28.77 11.84
C PRO A 691 2.21 27.28 12.13
N PHE A 692 1.07 26.92 12.72
CA PHE A 692 0.74 25.53 13.00
C PHE A 692 0.51 24.74 11.71
N PHE A 693 -0.24 25.30 10.77
CA PHE A 693 -0.48 24.66 9.47
C PHE A 693 0.81 24.53 8.65
N ALA A 694 1.68 25.55 8.69
CA ALA A 694 2.99 25.47 8.06
C ALA A 694 3.85 24.34 8.67
N ALA A 695 3.83 24.18 10.00
CA ALA A 695 4.55 23.10 10.66
C ALA A 695 3.96 21.69 10.34
N ILE A 696 2.64 21.56 10.23
CA ILE A 696 1.99 20.32 9.80
C ILE A 696 2.35 19.99 8.34
N GLY A 697 2.38 21.00 7.45
CA GLY A 697 2.75 20.86 6.04
C GLY A 697 4.17 20.35 5.84
N GLN A 698 5.09 20.68 6.74
CA GLN A 698 6.46 20.15 6.77
C GLN A 698 6.54 18.67 7.18
N HIS A 699 5.42 18.05 7.49
CA HIS A 699 5.27 16.67 7.96
C HIS A 699 5.89 16.42 9.33
N ARG A 700 7.20 16.70 9.51
CA ARG A 700 7.96 16.52 10.75
C ARG A 700 8.92 17.67 10.99
N VAL A 701 9.20 17.95 12.26
CA VAL A 701 10.19 18.94 12.69
C VAL A 701 11.56 18.28 12.81
N TRP A 702 12.18 18.02 11.66
CA TRP A 702 13.44 17.24 11.57
C TRP A 702 14.57 17.81 12.42
N ALA A 703 14.66 19.13 12.57
CA ALA A 703 15.65 19.77 13.45
C ALA A 703 15.55 19.34 14.93
N ARG A 704 14.43 18.76 15.34
CA ARG A 704 14.21 18.23 16.71
C ARG A 704 14.82 16.85 16.91
N GLU A 705 15.08 16.10 15.84
CA GLU A 705 15.43 14.68 15.91
C GLU A 705 16.64 14.36 16.79
N PRO A 706 17.76 15.12 16.77
CA PRO A 706 18.88 14.86 17.66
C PRO A 706 18.50 14.90 19.16
N LYS A 707 17.49 15.71 19.51
CA LYS A 707 16.98 15.88 20.87
C LYS A 707 15.91 14.83 21.23
N ALA A 708 15.25 14.27 20.22
CA ALA A 708 14.15 13.31 20.41
C ALA A 708 14.60 12.04 21.14
N LYS A 709 15.86 11.64 20.97
CA LYS A 709 16.45 10.47 21.67
C LYS A 709 16.45 10.61 23.19
N ALA A 710 16.47 11.83 23.73
CA ALA A 710 16.46 12.11 25.15
C ALA A 710 15.04 12.19 25.76
N ILE A 711 13.99 12.14 24.96
CA ILE A 711 12.60 12.24 25.41
C ILE A 711 12.12 10.88 25.95
N PRO A 712 11.70 10.82 27.22
CA PRO A 712 11.23 9.57 27.86
C PRO A 712 9.78 9.27 27.47
N ALA A 713 9.55 8.78 26.24
CA ALA A 713 8.23 8.40 25.75
C ALA A 713 8.27 7.14 24.90
#